data_8f260da56a2e19b3202046c2cc3c0b3e
#
_entry.id   8f260da56a2e19b3202046c2cc3c0b3e
#
_cell.length_a   1.000
_cell.length_b   1.000
_cell.length_c   1.000
_cell.angle_alpha   90.00
_cell.angle_beta   90.00
_cell.angle_gamma   90.00
#
_symmetry.space_group_name_H-M   'P 1'
#
loop_
_entity.id
_entity.type
_entity.pdbx_description
1 polymer ?
#
loop_
_entity_poly.entity_id
_entity_poly.type
_entity_poly.pdbx_seq_one_letter_code
_entity_poly.pdbx_strand_id
1 'polypeptide(L)'
;MKQLLLLIIVHFPLLFWAQEIAVFGHCYLKGKKPATGANVQLHFIAEGAVLNSMMTTTDKNGYYSFTPLSLGDNIEIIYQYGDVTLTLKTQLNSTNTVQELPDQNFTIQENKGVVVRQDGQNPFEIEKLPQLNLKGIVGLEKTLTLTTAATSNNELTSNYNVRGGNYDENLVYVNGFQVYRPFLTRSGQQEGMSFIHSSLVEDVRFSAGGFSSNYGDRLSSVLDITYKSPNDFHASAMASLLGIEAHIEEAVNARFNFLVGARYRSNGYFLNTLPTKGAYNPVFADAQILSNYQLNEYWTWSFLGHFSTNAYRFAPQTAQSDFGTANEAYRLMIYFEGQENSNFQTLMGGTSLKYAKNNTKLDFYLSAFSSDEREYFDILGQYFINELETDPSKEAFGDSIATLGVGGFLNHGRNRLQAQILNAYHNGSFVFLDNFIDQNKTKKRFSELSWGLNLQSDHFEDQLSEWRLIDSSGYSLPQTQPDSIVLFETIKGKLSLDGYRATSYLQFSNSWVKVSRSKIIALKAPYKSENGEKIQVYDTLDISSRKVNFQIGLRGGYTSINKEPFFTPRLSISYAPAAYMWQNGQAVRRGLLFKFSSGLYYQPPFYREFRTFDGQLALGVQAQKSLHLVAGSEFLFQMWGRQTPFKLNTELYYKYLWDINPYEIENVRTRYYANNNAVGYAYGLDINVHGEFVEGIQSFFKLGLLSTKEDIIGDQYTNYYNAAGERIIFGYSQDQEVVDSVVVIPGFIPRPTDQWLTFGALVQDQMPGYEAFKVQMGLQYGSRLPYGPPDFVRYKDTLRMRSYFRVDLGLSYDLLHHQAEKKPGKKAWQTLDQALISLEIFNVLGVNNVLSKQWIQDVQGKFYSVPNYLTQRLFNLKFSMAF
;
A
#
# COMPACT_ATOMS: atom_id res chain seq x y z
N MET A 1 -38.87 4.28 84.45
CA MET A 1 -38.55 3.74 83.13
C MET A 1 -39.63 3.82 82.07
N LYS A 2 -40.81 4.52 82.37
CA LYS A 2 -41.89 4.74 81.38
C LYS A 2 -41.99 6.20 80.90
N GLN A 3 -41.14 7.12 81.43
CA GLN A 3 -41.13 8.54 81.03
C GLN A 3 -39.91 8.93 80.18
N LEU A 4 -38.97 8.00 79.94
CA LEU A 4 -37.81 8.22 79.07
C LEU A 4 -38.06 7.73 77.64
N LEU A 5 -39.18 7.03 77.42
CA LEU A 5 -39.55 6.50 76.05
C LEU A 5 -40.48 7.46 75.30
N LEU A 6 -40.93 8.54 75.92
CA LEU A 6 -41.87 9.51 75.28
C LEU A 6 -41.14 10.78 74.77
N LEU A 7 -39.84 10.95 75.11
CA LEU A 7 -39.06 12.09 74.65
C LEU A 7 -38.19 11.85 73.46
N ILE A 8 -38.17 10.58 72.95
CA ILE A 8 -37.39 10.17 71.68
C ILE A 8 -38.31 10.17 70.44
N ILE A 9 -39.69 10.30 70.67
CA ILE A 9 -40.61 10.22 69.52
C ILE A 9 -41.01 11.62 68.97
N VAL A 10 -40.55 12.73 69.55
CA VAL A 10 -40.99 14.09 69.16
C VAL A 10 -39.89 14.86 68.36
N HIS A 11 -38.69 14.30 68.16
CA HIS A 11 -37.65 14.96 67.40
C HIS A 11 -37.09 14.07 66.27
N PHE A 12 -37.95 13.33 65.62
CA PHE A 12 -37.55 12.85 64.28
C PHE A 12 -38.01 13.90 63.26
N PRO A 13 -37.09 14.55 62.49
CA PRO A 13 -37.51 15.33 61.36
C PRO A 13 -38.17 14.35 60.36
N LEU A 14 -39.27 14.73 59.79
CA LEU A 14 -39.89 14.10 58.61
C LEU A 14 -38.85 14.00 57.55
N LEU A 15 -38.09 12.89 57.52
CA LEU A 15 -37.35 12.43 56.33
C LEU A 15 -38.44 12.12 55.32
N PHE A 16 -38.60 13.00 54.34
CA PHE A 16 -39.24 12.64 53.07
C PHE A 16 -38.51 11.41 52.55
N TRP A 17 -39.18 10.28 52.59
CA TRP A 17 -38.73 9.10 51.84
C TRP A 17 -38.82 9.48 50.37
N ALA A 18 -37.70 9.91 49.76
CA ALA A 18 -37.56 9.93 48.35
C ALA A 18 -37.73 8.49 47.88
N GLN A 19 -38.71 8.23 47.06
CA GLN A 19 -39.00 6.91 46.56
C GLN A 19 -37.84 6.57 45.61
N GLU A 20 -36.98 5.63 46.00
CA GLU A 20 -35.86 5.18 45.18
C GLU A 20 -36.40 4.36 44.00
N ILE A 21 -35.98 4.72 42.82
CA ILE A 21 -36.39 4.06 41.57
C ILE A 21 -35.16 3.34 41.01
N ALA A 22 -35.35 2.11 40.55
CA ALA A 22 -34.42 1.39 39.75
C ALA A 22 -34.77 1.56 38.26
N VAL A 23 -33.80 1.84 37.43
CA VAL A 23 -33.96 1.91 35.98
C VAL A 23 -33.13 0.81 35.33
N PHE A 24 -33.75 0.09 34.41
CA PHE A 24 -33.05 -0.97 33.68
C PHE A 24 -33.47 -1.02 32.19
N GLY A 25 -32.72 -1.71 31.39
CA GLY A 25 -33.00 -1.92 29.96
C GLY A 25 -32.02 -2.88 29.32
N HIS A 26 -32.19 -3.06 28.02
CA HIS A 26 -31.36 -3.96 27.23
C HIS A 26 -30.75 -3.26 26.04
N CYS A 27 -29.55 -3.68 25.69
CA CYS A 27 -28.82 -3.26 24.49
C CYS A 27 -28.61 -4.44 23.58
N TYR A 28 -28.97 -4.28 22.31
CA TYR A 28 -28.84 -5.31 21.28
C TYR A 28 -28.02 -4.83 20.09
N LEU A 29 -27.40 -5.79 19.38
CA LEU A 29 -26.85 -5.63 18.04
C LEU A 29 -27.92 -5.97 17.00
N LYS A 30 -27.64 -5.69 15.72
CA LYS A 30 -28.48 -6.09 14.58
C LYS A 30 -28.85 -7.58 14.71
N GLY A 31 -30.13 -7.90 14.56
CA GLY A 31 -30.65 -9.27 14.68
C GLY A 31 -30.98 -9.71 16.12
N LYS A 32 -31.10 -8.76 17.06
CA LYS A 32 -31.44 -9.03 18.49
C LYS A 32 -30.40 -9.84 19.25
N LYS A 33 -29.14 -9.83 18.81
CA LYS A 33 -28.00 -10.37 19.60
C LYS A 33 -27.70 -9.42 20.77
N PRO A 34 -27.48 -9.90 22.01
CA PRO A 34 -27.13 -9.06 23.13
C PRO A 34 -25.81 -8.29 22.88
N ALA A 35 -25.79 -6.99 23.12
CA ALA A 35 -24.61 -6.16 23.07
C ALA A 35 -23.84 -6.26 24.40
N THR A 36 -23.10 -7.35 24.59
CA THR A 36 -22.35 -7.63 25.83
C THR A 36 -21.17 -6.66 25.99
N GLY A 37 -21.03 -6.03 27.17
CA GLY A 37 -19.94 -5.11 27.47
C GLY A 37 -20.13 -3.72 26.87
N ALA A 38 -21.34 -3.35 26.42
CA ALA A 38 -21.63 -1.98 26.04
C ALA A 38 -21.53 -1.05 27.28
N ASN A 39 -20.83 0.06 27.15
CA ASN A 39 -20.77 1.08 28.21
C ASN A 39 -22.07 1.86 28.22
N VAL A 40 -22.70 1.95 29.38
CA VAL A 40 -23.93 2.74 29.61
C VAL A 40 -23.64 3.80 30.65
N GLN A 41 -23.77 5.06 30.28
CA GLN A 41 -23.56 6.20 31.14
C GLN A 41 -24.90 6.91 31.36
N LEU A 42 -25.28 7.11 32.60
CA LEU A 42 -26.47 7.86 32.98
C LEU A 42 -26.04 9.22 33.54
N HIS A 43 -26.56 10.30 32.97
CA HIS A 43 -26.35 11.66 33.39
C HIS A 43 -27.65 12.24 33.95
N PHE A 44 -27.54 12.87 35.10
CA PHE A 44 -28.63 13.68 35.68
C PHE A 44 -28.53 15.10 35.11
N ILE A 45 -29.65 15.58 34.54
CA ILE A 45 -29.70 16.90 33.90
C ILE A 45 -30.61 17.82 34.67
N ALA A 46 -30.11 18.98 35.19
CA ALA A 46 -30.91 20.08 35.67
C ALA A 46 -30.47 21.37 34.98
N GLU A 47 -31.42 22.17 34.52
CA GLU A 47 -31.19 23.44 33.80
C GLU A 47 -30.21 23.31 32.64
N GLY A 48 -30.18 22.13 31.97
CA GLY A 48 -29.31 21.85 30.82
C GLY A 48 -27.87 21.51 31.18
N ALA A 49 -27.52 21.37 32.46
CA ALA A 49 -26.20 20.96 32.93
C ALA A 49 -26.24 19.54 33.55
N VAL A 50 -25.16 18.76 33.34
CA VAL A 50 -25.00 17.45 34.00
C VAL A 50 -24.57 17.67 35.44
N LEU A 51 -25.42 17.29 36.37
CA LEU A 51 -25.15 17.43 37.82
C LEU A 51 -24.33 16.26 38.35
N ASN A 52 -24.64 15.05 37.90
CA ASN A 52 -23.98 13.82 38.34
C ASN A 52 -24.02 12.78 37.22
N SER A 53 -23.15 11.78 37.27
CA SER A 53 -23.13 10.69 36.31
C SER A 53 -22.86 9.35 36.96
N MET A 54 -23.55 8.33 36.50
CA MET A 54 -23.31 6.93 36.84
C MET A 54 -22.91 6.16 35.60
N MET A 55 -22.13 5.09 35.73
CA MET A 55 -21.69 4.26 34.61
C MET A 55 -21.79 2.78 34.98
N THR A 56 -22.28 1.98 34.04
CA THR A 56 -22.34 0.52 34.14
C THR A 56 -21.98 -0.08 32.77
N THR A 57 -21.86 -1.40 32.71
CA THR A 57 -21.68 -2.14 31.46
C THR A 57 -22.74 -3.20 31.35
N THR A 58 -23.17 -3.48 30.11
CA THR A 58 -24.15 -4.54 29.87
C THR A 58 -23.57 -5.93 30.13
N ASP A 59 -24.36 -6.81 30.69
CA ASP A 59 -24.05 -8.21 30.96
C ASP A 59 -24.10 -9.08 29.66
N LYS A 60 -23.93 -10.39 29.83
CA LYS A 60 -23.97 -11.37 28.71
C LYS A 60 -25.33 -11.45 27.97
N ASN A 61 -26.40 -10.91 28.58
CA ASN A 61 -27.71 -10.84 27.98
C ASN A 61 -28.03 -9.46 27.42
N GLY A 62 -27.04 -8.52 27.45
CA GLY A 62 -27.23 -7.13 27.05
C GLY A 62 -27.94 -6.28 28.09
N TYR A 63 -28.18 -6.79 29.29
CA TYR A 63 -28.92 -6.13 30.38
C TYR A 63 -28.01 -5.15 31.14
N TYR A 64 -28.59 -3.99 31.52
CA TYR A 64 -27.97 -3.00 32.40
C TYR A 64 -29.01 -2.45 33.42
N SER A 65 -28.52 -1.96 34.53
CA SER A 65 -29.37 -1.32 35.53
C SER A 65 -28.62 -0.23 36.30
N PHE A 66 -29.38 0.76 36.76
CA PHE A 66 -28.92 1.83 37.66
C PHE A 66 -29.84 1.93 38.85
N THR A 67 -29.26 2.00 40.05
CA THR A 67 -29.95 2.18 41.34
C THR A 67 -29.00 2.84 42.32
N PRO A 68 -29.48 3.71 43.23
CA PRO A 68 -30.84 4.28 43.33
C PRO A 68 -30.98 5.60 42.56
N LEU A 69 -32.15 5.92 42.04
CA LEU A 69 -32.49 7.16 41.36
C LEU A 69 -33.68 7.82 42.02
N SER A 70 -33.80 9.17 41.88
CA SER A 70 -34.94 9.92 42.46
C SER A 70 -36.04 10.20 41.46
N LEU A 71 -37.29 10.27 41.96
CA LEU A 71 -38.45 10.52 41.09
C LEU A 71 -38.44 11.98 40.62
N GLY A 72 -38.71 12.17 39.33
CA GLY A 72 -38.76 13.47 38.67
C GLY A 72 -37.46 13.95 38.02
N ASP A 73 -36.40 13.20 38.19
CA ASP A 73 -35.11 13.54 37.55
C ASP A 73 -35.19 13.43 36.00
N ASN A 74 -34.65 14.44 35.34
CA ASN A 74 -34.37 14.36 33.90
C ASN A 74 -33.04 13.65 33.74
N ILE A 75 -33.05 12.54 32.99
CA ILE A 75 -31.85 11.74 32.75
C ILE A 75 -31.54 11.67 31.27
N GLU A 76 -30.26 11.69 30.97
CA GLU A 76 -29.73 11.38 29.68
C GLU A 76 -28.85 10.14 29.81
N ILE A 77 -29.17 9.12 29.02
CA ILE A 77 -28.42 7.88 29.04
C ILE A 77 -27.66 7.77 27.71
N ILE A 78 -26.37 7.63 27.81
CA ILE A 78 -25.46 7.45 26.68
C ILE A 78 -25.03 6.00 26.65
N TYR A 79 -25.33 5.33 25.56
CA TYR A 79 -24.98 3.95 25.30
C TYR A 79 -23.82 3.93 24.28
N GLN A 80 -22.73 3.26 24.59
CA GLN A 80 -21.58 3.15 23.72
C GLN A 80 -21.17 1.68 23.52
N TYR A 81 -21.13 1.24 22.29
CA TYR A 81 -20.63 -0.07 21.90
C TYR A 81 -19.70 0.07 20.70
N GLY A 82 -18.39 -0.20 20.89
CA GLY A 82 -17.38 0.14 19.90
C GLY A 82 -17.39 1.65 19.60
N ASP A 83 -17.52 2.01 18.33
CA ASP A 83 -17.57 3.40 17.87
C ASP A 83 -18.99 3.98 17.79
N VAL A 84 -20.02 3.17 18.09
CA VAL A 84 -21.42 3.61 18.02
C VAL A 84 -21.86 4.14 19.37
N THR A 85 -22.37 5.37 19.36
CA THR A 85 -22.96 6.02 20.53
C THR A 85 -24.42 6.33 20.28
N LEU A 86 -25.29 5.88 21.17
CA LEU A 86 -26.74 6.20 21.17
C LEU A 86 -27.05 7.02 22.41
N THR A 87 -27.99 7.94 22.31
CA THR A 87 -28.40 8.78 23.45
C THR A 87 -29.92 8.73 23.63
N LEU A 88 -30.33 8.45 24.84
CA LEU A 88 -31.75 8.48 25.25
C LEU A 88 -31.95 9.56 26.31
N LYS A 89 -32.85 10.50 26.08
CA LYS A 89 -33.29 11.50 27.08
C LYS A 89 -34.67 11.13 27.53
N THR A 90 -34.86 11.04 28.84
CA THR A 90 -36.17 10.71 29.44
C THR A 90 -36.27 11.31 30.82
N GLN A 91 -37.48 11.45 31.30
CA GLN A 91 -37.78 11.86 32.66
C GLN A 91 -38.28 10.67 33.45
N LEU A 92 -37.87 10.55 34.70
CA LEU A 92 -38.32 9.50 35.61
C LEU A 92 -39.71 9.86 36.15
N ASN A 93 -40.75 9.38 35.49
CA ASN A 93 -42.14 9.72 35.80
C ASN A 93 -42.95 8.56 36.40
N SER A 94 -42.32 7.42 36.64
CA SER A 94 -43.02 6.23 37.12
C SER A 94 -43.29 6.29 38.61
N THR A 95 -44.53 6.01 39.03
CA THR A 95 -44.88 5.77 40.43
C THR A 95 -44.42 4.37 40.91
N ASN A 96 -43.88 3.57 40.03
CA ASN A 96 -43.34 2.24 40.32
C ASN A 96 -41.90 2.35 40.79
N THR A 97 -41.47 1.49 41.68
CA THR A 97 -40.10 1.40 42.17
C THR A 97 -39.09 0.93 41.11
N VAL A 98 -39.56 0.50 39.94
CA VAL A 98 -38.76 0.00 38.82
C VAL A 98 -39.32 0.53 37.50
N GLN A 99 -38.46 1.14 36.69
CA GLN A 99 -38.80 1.63 35.32
C GLN A 99 -37.94 0.94 34.28
N GLU A 100 -38.59 0.28 33.34
CA GLU A 100 -37.93 -0.30 32.15
C GLU A 100 -37.78 0.78 31.06
N LEU A 101 -36.61 0.86 30.49
CA LEU A 101 -36.31 1.75 29.38
C LEU A 101 -36.42 1.01 28.03
N PRO A 102 -36.70 1.73 26.94
CA PRO A 102 -36.75 1.13 25.61
C PRO A 102 -35.43 0.46 25.25
N ASP A 103 -35.55 -0.73 24.64
CA ASP A 103 -34.38 -1.46 24.11
C ASP A 103 -33.58 -0.61 23.15
N GLN A 104 -32.28 -0.58 23.32
CA GLN A 104 -31.35 0.13 22.44
C GLN A 104 -30.73 -0.82 21.42
N ASN A 105 -30.87 -0.50 20.14
CA ASN A 105 -30.36 -1.31 19.07
C ASN A 105 -29.17 -0.61 18.43
N PHE A 106 -27.95 -1.13 18.64
CA PHE A 106 -26.77 -0.66 17.96
C PHE A 106 -26.80 -1.15 16.52
N THR A 107 -26.93 -0.23 15.58
CA THR A 107 -26.64 -0.53 14.18
C THR A 107 -25.15 -0.22 13.99
N ILE A 108 -24.32 -1.21 14.18
CA ILE A 108 -22.93 -1.10 13.80
C ILE A 108 -22.95 -1.02 12.27
N GLN A 109 -22.82 0.17 11.73
CA GLN A 109 -22.40 0.29 10.35
C GLN A 109 -20.98 -0.23 10.32
N GLU A 110 -20.80 -1.47 9.87
CA GLU A 110 -19.47 -1.96 9.52
C GLU A 110 -18.91 -1.04 8.46
N ASN A 111 -17.99 -0.19 8.88
CA ASN A 111 -17.20 0.59 7.96
C ASN A 111 -16.27 -0.39 7.23
N LYS A 112 -16.76 -0.95 6.14
CA LYS A 112 -16.05 -1.89 5.24
C LYS A 112 -15.02 -1.15 4.39
N GLY A 113 -14.21 -0.30 4.97
CA GLY A 113 -13.14 0.43 4.30
C GLY A 113 -11.77 -0.07 4.74
N VAL A 114 -10.85 -0.16 3.79
CA VAL A 114 -9.44 -0.40 4.10
C VAL A 114 -8.87 0.86 4.73
N VAL A 115 -8.40 0.78 5.96
CA VAL A 115 -7.73 1.88 6.64
C VAL A 115 -6.24 1.82 6.33
N VAL A 116 -5.73 2.78 5.57
CA VAL A 116 -4.29 2.92 5.34
C VAL A 116 -3.69 3.78 6.45
N ARG A 117 -2.87 3.20 7.29
CA ARG A 117 -2.11 3.92 8.32
C ARG A 117 -0.67 4.14 7.86
N GLN A 118 -0.22 5.38 7.93
CA GLN A 118 1.19 5.69 7.71
C GLN A 118 1.91 5.65 9.06
N ASP A 119 2.80 4.69 9.24
CA ASP A 119 3.44 4.44 10.53
C ASP A 119 4.61 5.40 10.76
N GLY A 120 4.39 6.33 11.65
CA GLY A 120 5.40 7.14 12.30
C GLY A 120 5.05 7.23 13.78
N GLN A 121 5.35 6.20 14.58
CA GLN A 121 5.30 6.16 16.04
C GLN A 121 3.98 6.45 16.80
N ASN A 122 2.94 6.82 16.13
CA ASN A 122 1.57 6.66 16.57
C ASN A 122 0.80 6.15 15.37
N PRO A 123 0.01 5.09 15.50
CA PRO A 123 -0.93 4.75 14.47
C PRO A 123 -1.82 5.98 14.27
N PHE A 124 -1.65 6.66 13.12
CA PHE A 124 -2.62 7.66 12.73
C PHE A 124 -3.83 6.87 12.28
N GLU A 125 -4.93 7.04 12.98
CA GLU A 125 -6.22 6.72 12.39
C GLU A 125 -6.38 7.65 11.20
N ILE A 126 -5.96 7.18 10.03
CA ILE A 126 -6.54 7.68 8.80
C ILE A 126 -7.99 7.23 8.91
N GLU A 127 -8.87 8.20 9.05
CA GLU A 127 -10.30 7.96 9.00
C GLU A 127 -10.58 7.02 7.84
N LYS A 128 -11.41 6.02 8.11
CA LYS A 128 -11.91 5.01 7.19
C LYS A 128 -11.95 5.51 5.77
N LEU A 129 -11.06 4.98 4.94
CA LEU A 129 -11.24 5.13 3.51
C LEU A 129 -12.63 4.60 3.19
N PRO A 130 -13.57 5.43 2.73
CA PRO A 130 -14.86 4.91 2.26
C PRO A 130 -14.54 3.80 1.27
N GLN A 131 -15.41 2.80 1.18
CA GLN A 131 -15.22 1.66 0.28
C GLN A 131 -14.76 2.16 -1.08
N LEU A 132 -13.46 2.16 -1.29
CA LEU A 132 -12.89 2.44 -2.57
C LEU A 132 -13.29 1.29 -3.47
N ASN A 133 -14.28 1.49 -4.33
CA ASN A 133 -14.64 0.53 -5.38
C ASN A 133 -13.53 0.34 -6.43
N LEU A 134 -12.30 0.77 -6.09
CA LEU A 134 -11.06 0.43 -6.80
C LEU A 134 -10.67 -1.05 -6.62
N LYS A 135 -11.59 -1.91 -6.19
CA LYS A 135 -11.46 -3.37 -6.23
C LYS A 135 -11.50 -3.91 -7.67
N GLY A 136 -11.11 -3.10 -8.64
CA GLY A 136 -10.98 -3.49 -10.03
C GLY A 136 -9.66 -4.22 -10.32
N ILE A 137 -9.06 -3.91 -11.43
CA ILE A 137 -7.86 -4.55 -12.00
C ILE A 137 -6.64 -4.45 -11.08
N VAL A 138 -6.57 -3.44 -10.24
CA VAL A 138 -5.34 -3.02 -9.58
C VAL A 138 -5.60 -3.01 -8.09
N GLY A 139 -5.06 -3.96 -7.38
CA GLY A 139 -5.23 -4.16 -5.94
C GLY A 139 -4.90 -2.97 -5.04
N LEU A 140 -4.67 -3.25 -3.77
CA LEU A 140 -4.36 -2.27 -2.73
C LEU A 140 -3.15 -1.38 -3.08
N GLU A 141 -2.15 -1.93 -3.77
CA GLU A 141 -0.93 -1.21 -4.12
C GLU A 141 -1.20 0.00 -5.03
N LYS A 142 -2.20 -0.09 -5.91
CA LYS A 142 -2.60 1.06 -6.72
C LYS A 142 -3.22 2.17 -5.86
N THR A 143 -4.00 1.81 -4.86
CA THR A 143 -4.52 2.77 -3.87
C THR A 143 -3.36 3.48 -3.15
N LEU A 144 -2.33 2.73 -2.75
CA LEU A 144 -1.12 3.32 -2.16
C LEU A 144 -0.46 4.34 -3.10
N THR A 145 -0.39 4.05 -4.40
CA THR A 145 0.20 5.00 -5.38
C THR A 145 -0.61 6.27 -5.56
N LEU A 146 -1.89 6.29 -5.23
CA LEU A 146 -2.75 7.48 -5.29
C LEU A 146 -2.79 8.26 -3.97
N THR A 147 -2.51 7.62 -2.83
CA THR A 147 -2.76 8.17 -1.50
C THR A 147 -1.52 8.34 -0.64
N THR A 148 -0.38 7.72 -0.99
CA THR A 148 0.85 7.72 -0.18
C THR A 148 2.08 8.14 -1.00
N ALA A 149 3.27 8.10 -0.39
CA ALA A 149 4.56 8.35 -1.06
C ALA A 149 4.95 7.25 -2.09
N ALA A 150 4.16 6.20 -2.25
CA ALA A 150 4.40 5.17 -3.25
C ALA A 150 4.13 5.69 -4.68
N THR A 151 4.94 5.28 -5.65
CA THR A 151 4.82 5.67 -7.06
C THR A 151 4.93 4.46 -7.98
N SER A 152 4.21 4.45 -9.07
CA SER A 152 4.35 3.45 -10.15
C SER A 152 3.85 4.06 -11.46
N ASN A 153 4.63 3.91 -12.51
CA ASN A 153 4.24 4.32 -13.88
C ASN A 153 3.82 3.10 -14.73
N ASN A 154 3.52 1.98 -14.09
CA ASN A 154 3.13 0.76 -14.76
C ASN A 154 1.87 0.19 -14.10
N GLU A 155 0.76 0.24 -14.82
CA GLU A 155 -0.53 -0.30 -14.36
C GLU A 155 -0.62 -1.83 -14.42
N LEU A 156 0.33 -2.49 -15.08
CA LEU A 156 0.35 -3.95 -15.24
C LEU A 156 0.98 -4.67 -14.07
N THR A 157 1.67 -3.96 -13.18
CA THR A 157 2.39 -4.53 -12.04
C THR A 157 1.81 -4.06 -10.71
N SER A 158 1.91 -4.89 -9.69
CA SER A 158 1.69 -4.53 -8.30
C SER A 158 2.94 -3.90 -7.65
N ASN A 159 4.06 -3.83 -8.36
CA ASN A 159 5.28 -3.20 -7.89
C ASN A 159 5.12 -1.68 -7.76
N TYR A 160 5.72 -1.12 -6.72
CA TYR A 160 5.77 0.31 -6.50
C TYR A 160 7.15 0.73 -6.00
N ASN A 161 7.52 1.96 -6.29
CA ASN A 161 8.75 2.59 -5.84
C ASN A 161 8.43 3.56 -4.70
N VAL A 162 9.40 3.78 -3.78
CA VAL A 162 9.21 4.69 -2.66
C VAL A 162 10.45 5.55 -2.46
N ARG A 163 10.27 6.87 -2.61
CA ARG A 163 11.33 7.86 -2.34
C ARG A 163 12.66 7.51 -2.98
N GLY A 164 12.61 7.23 -4.27
CA GLY A 164 13.79 6.90 -5.09
C GLY A 164 14.33 5.48 -4.94
N GLY A 165 13.75 4.68 -4.07
CA GLY A 165 14.07 3.26 -3.99
C GLY A 165 13.29 2.44 -5.01
N ASN A 166 13.87 1.31 -5.42
CA ASN A 166 13.28 0.38 -6.34
C ASN A 166 12.25 -0.53 -5.62
N TYR A 167 11.47 -1.30 -6.38
CA TYR A 167 10.43 -2.19 -5.84
C TYR A 167 10.98 -3.27 -4.90
N ASP A 168 12.19 -3.73 -5.11
CA ASP A 168 12.90 -4.72 -4.29
C ASP A 168 13.40 -4.18 -2.94
N GLU A 169 13.38 -2.86 -2.76
CA GLU A 169 13.68 -2.20 -1.50
C GLU A 169 12.46 -2.11 -0.55
N ASN A 170 11.32 -2.66 -0.92
CA ASN A 170 10.08 -2.63 -0.15
C ASN A 170 9.83 -3.95 0.57
N LEU A 171 9.32 -3.88 1.78
CA LEU A 171 8.97 -5.02 2.62
C LEU A 171 7.46 -5.11 2.77
N VAL A 172 6.91 -6.31 2.62
CA VAL A 172 5.47 -6.56 2.75
C VAL A 172 5.23 -7.64 3.80
N TYR A 173 4.35 -7.35 4.74
CA TYR A 173 3.84 -8.29 5.73
C TYR A 173 2.34 -8.45 5.62
N VAL A 174 1.84 -9.67 5.86
CA VAL A 174 0.42 -9.97 6.05
C VAL A 174 0.25 -10.74 7.34
N ASN A 175 -0.50 -10.20 8.29
CA ASN A 175 -0.70 -10.77 9.64
C ASN A 175 0.61 -11.08 10.39
N GLY A 176 1.66 -10.32 10.11
CA GLY A 176 2.99 -10.51 10.67
C GLY A 176 3.87 -11.49 9.87
N PHE A 177 3.38 -12.16 8.83
CA PHE A 177 4.17 -13.02 7.95
C PHE A 177 4.74 -12.22 6.79
N GLN A 178 6.06 -12.36 6.54
CA GLN A 178 6.70 -11.75 5.39
C GLN A 178 6.25 -12.43 4.10
N VAL A 179 5.89 -11.65 3.10
CA VAL A 179 5.41 -12.11 1.79
C VAL A 179 6.52 -12.00 0.76
N TYR A 180 6.69 -13.04 -0.04
CA TYR A 180 7.62 -13.08 -1.16
C TYR A 180 6.86 -13.13 -2.49
N ARG A 181 7.49 -12.64 -3.54
CA ARG A 181 6.97 -12.66 -4.91
C ARG A 181 7.79 -13.61 -5.78
N PRO A 182 7.25 -14.06 -6.91
CA PRO A 182 8.04 -14.81 -7.88
C PRO A 182 9.31 -14.05 -8.30
N PHE A 183 10.42 -14.74 -8.41
CA PHE A 183 11.75 -14.15 -8.63
C PHE A 183 12.10 -13.98 -10.11
N LEU A 184 11.55 -14.81 -11.01
CA LEU A 184 11.83 -14.73 -12.46
C LEU A 184 10.97 -13.70 -13.20
N THR A 185 9.90 -13.18 -12.59
CA THR A 185 9.03 -12.20 -13.23
C THR A 185 9.83 -11.02 -13.80
N ARG A 186 9.77 -10.81 -15.11
CA ARG A 186 10.48 -9.73 -15.82
C ARG A 186 9.62 -8.50 -16.02
N SER A 187 8.34 -8.69 -16.26
CA SER A 187 7.41 -7.62 -16.61
C SER A 187 6.10 -7.72 -15.84
N GLY A 188 5.38 -6.60 -15.72
CA GLY A 188 4.05 -6.59 -15.16
C GLY A 188 3.03 -7.45 -15.92
N GLN A 189 3.26 -7.73 -17.20
CA GLN A 189 2.38 -8.61 -18.00
C GLN A 189 2.41 -10.05 -17.49
N GLN A 190 3.55 -10.51 -17.00
CA GLN A 190 3.76 -11.85 -16.42
C GLN A 190 3.36 -11.93 -14.93
N GLU A 191 3.30 -10.81 -14.24
CA GLU A 191 3.18 -10.77 -12.75
C GLU A 191 1.80 -11.24 -12.29
N GLY A 192 0.83 -11.38 -12.87
CA GLY A 192 -0.46 -11.85 -12.39
C GLY A 192 -1.06 -10.97 -11.30
N MET A 193 -1.54 -11.61 -10.22
CA MET A 193 -2.21 -10.92 -9.11
C MET A 193 -1.24 -10.63 -7.96
N SER A 194 -1.46 -9.50 -7.28
CA SER A 194 -0.85 -9.24 -5.98
C SER A 194 -1.19 -10.33 -4.97
N PHE A 195 -0.26 -10.64 -4.05
CA PHE A 195 -0.54 -11.51 -2.91
C PHE A 195 -1.77 -11.01 -2.12
N ILE A 196 -1.93 -9.69 -1.99
CA ILE A 196 -2.93 -9.09 -1.14
C ILE A 196 -4.33 -9.26 -1.75
N HIS A 197 -5.19 -9.94 -1.01
CA HIS A 197 -6.61 -10.08 -1.36
C HIS A 197 -7.41 -8.96 -0.68
N SER A 198 -7.83 -7.95 -1.43
CA SER A 198 -8.40 -6.70 -0.89
C SER A 198 -9.66 -6.93 -0.04
N SER A 199 -10.46 -7.96 -0.34
CA SER A 199 -11.68 -8.27 0.41
C SER A 199 -11.40 -8.84 1.81
N LEU A 200 -10.20 -9.35 2.06
CA LEU A 200 -9.78 -9.90 3.35
C LEU A 200 -9.14 -8.84 4.26
N VAL A 201 -8.77 -7.68 3.73
CA VAL A 201 -7.98 -6.67 4.45
C VAL A 201 -8.87 -5.90 5.44
N GLU A 202 -8.38 -5.76 6.67
CA GLU A 202 -8.95 -4.91 7.72
C GLU A 202 -8.13 -3.62 7.88
N ASP A 203 -6.81 -3.74 8.09
CA ASP A 203 -5.93 -2.61 8.38
C ASP A 203 -4.68 -2.65 7.48
N VAL A 204 -4.24 -1.47 7.07
CA VAL A 204 -3.03 -1.29 6.26
C VAL A 204 -2.16 -0.24 6.90
N ARG A 205 -0.92 -0.61 7.23
CA ARG A 205 0.11 0.30 7.72
C ARG A 205 1.18 0.46 6.67
N PHE A 206 1.52 1.69 6.36
CA PHE A 206 2.54 1.99 5.39
C PHE A 206 3.55 2.99 5.95
N SER A 207 4.84 2.67 5.80
CA SER A 207 5.94 3.55 6.17
C SER A 207 6.87 3.77 4.99
N ALA A 208 7.08 5.02 4.60
CA ALA A 208 7.95 5.43 3.50
C ALA A 208 9.37 5.78 3.98
N GLY A 209 9.98 4.92 4.79
CA GLY A 209 11.28 5.16 5.41
C GLY A 209 11.16 5.70 6.83
N GLY A 210 12.26 5.69 7.58
CA GLY A 210 12.25 6.03 9.00
C GLY A 210 11.52 5.00 9.88
N PHE A 211 11.27 3.80 9.39
CA PHE A 211 10.54 2.75 10.11
C PHE A 211 11.35 2.18 11.29
N SER A 212 10.64 1.68 12.28
CA SER A 212 11.18 1.19 13.55
C SER A 212 12.03 -0.10 13.39
N SER A 213 12.78 -0.48 14.44
CA SER A 213 13.79 -1.56 14.38
C SER A 213 13.20 -2.97 14.33
N ASN A 214 11.90 -3.15 14.63
CA ASN A 214 11.20 -4.42 14.42
C ASN A 214 11.08 -4.80 12.93
N TYR A 215 11.07 -3.82 12.02
CA TYR A 215 11.15 -4.04 10.59
C TYR A 215 12.59 -3.90 10.10
N GLY A 216 13.02 -4.74 9.16
CA GLY A 216 14.40 -4.72 8.70
C GLY A 216 14.59 -5.29 7.31
N ASP A 217 15.87 -5.27 6.89
CA ASP A 217 16.37 -5.94 5.71
C ASP A 217 15.84 -5.36 4.38
N ARG A 218 15.40 -4.08 4.39
CA ARG A 218 15.02 -3.29 3.22
C ARG A 218 15.35 -1.81 3.42
N LEU A 219 15.48 -1.07 2.31
CA LEU A 219 15.97 0.32 2.31
C LEU A 219 14.87 1.37 2.11
N SER A 220 13.66 1.02 1.65
CA SER A 220 12.73 2.07 1.22
C SER A 220 11.42 2.11 1.97
N SER A 221 10.67 1.03 2.06
CA SER A 221 9.37 1.07 2.73
C SER A 221 8.99 -0.24 3.40
N VAL A 222 7.99 -0.14 4.26
CA VAL A 222 7.30 -1.27 4.87
C VAL A 222 5.80 -1.11 4.65
N LEU A 223 5.17 -2.17 4.17
CA LEU A 223 3.74 -2.35 4.06
C LEU A 223 3.33 -3.50 4.98
N ASP A 224 2.61 -3.20 6.03
CA ASP A 224 2.14 -4.18 7.02
C ASP A 224 0.62 -4.23 7.00
N ILE A 225 0.08 -5.39 6.68
CA ILE A 225 -1.34 -5.61 6.42
C ILE A 225 -1.89 -6.58 7.44
N THR A 226 -3.03 -6.22 7.99
CA THR A 226 -3.81 -7.11 8.86
C THR A 226 -5.08 -7.52 8.14
N TYR A 227 -5.32 -8.83 8.03
CA TYR A 227 -6.58 -9.37 7.55
C TYR A 227 -7.62 -9.34 8.66
N LYS A 228 -8.88 -9.37 8.28
CA LYS A 228 -10.02 -9.34 9.19
C LYS A 228 -9.99 -10.49 10.18
N SER A 229 -10.55 -10.22 11.37
CA SER A 229 -10.86 -11.25 12.35
C SER A 229 -12.37 -11.26 12.53
N PRO A 230 -13.11 -12.12 11.81
CA PRO A 230 -14.56 -12.06 11.77
C PRO A 230 -15.19 -12.41 13.10
N ASN A 231 -16.27 -11.68 13.45
CA ASN A 231 -17.13 -11.98 14.60
C ASN A 231 -18.49 -12.57 14.16
N ASP A 232 -18.87 -12.33 12.91
CA ASP A 232 -20.12 -12.78 12.29
C ASP A 232 -19.86 -13.33 10.89
N PHE A 233 -20.87 -13.98 10.31
CA PHE A 233 -20.81 -14.45 8.93
C PHE A 233 -20.91 -13.27 7.96
N HIS A 234 -19.92 -13.17 7.04
CA HIS A 234 -19.97 -12.32 5.88
C HIS A 234 -19.43 -13.05 4.66
N ALA A 235 -19.99 -12.76 3.53
CA ALA A 235 -19.52 -13.28 2.25
C ALA A 235 -19.58 -12.18 1.19
N SER A 236 -18.69 -12.19 0.23
CA SER A 236 -18.82 -11.34 -0.95
C SER A 236 -18.40 -12.08 -2.20
N ALA A 237 -18.99 -11.69 -3.31
CA ALA A 237 -18.62 -12.15 -4.63
C ALA A 237 -18.59 -10.97 -5.60
N MET A 238 -17.63 -11.00 -6.52
CA MET A 238 -17.45 -10.02 -7.57
C MET A 238 -17.17 -10.73 -8.89
N ALA A 239 -17.85 -10.30 -9.94
CA ALA A 239 -17.60 -10.73 -11.30
C ALA A 239 -17.38 -9.51 -12.19
N SER A 240 -16.39 -9.57 -13.06
CA SER A 240 -16.07 -8.50 -14.02
C SER A 240 -15.55 -9.09 -15.32
N LEU A 241 -15.38 -8.24 -16.35
CA LEU A 241 -14.75 -8.66 -17.62
C LEU A 241 -13.30 -9.14 -17.42
N LEU A 242 -12.70 -8.86 -16.30
CA LEU A 242 -11.30 -9.20 -15.98
C LEU A 242 -11.16 -10.44 -15.12
N GLY A 243 -12.24 -10.89 -14.48
CA GLY A 243 -12.21 -12.06 -13.62
C GLY A 243 -13.29 -12.07 -12.56
N ILE A 244 -13.16 -13.03 -11.68
CA ILE A 244 -14.07 -13.27 -10.56
C ILE A 244 -13.28 -13.34 -9.25
N GLU A 245 -13.93 -12.92 -8.17
CA GLU A 245 -13.37 -13.05 -6.82
C GLU A 245 -14.53 -13.39 -5.85
N ALA A 246 -14.22 -14.19 -4.85
CA ALA A 246 -15.15 -14.50 -3.78
C ALA A 246 -14.43 -14.59 -2.45
N HIS A 247 -15.10 -14.18 -1.38
CA HIS A 247 -14.61 -14.43 -0.04
C HIS A 247 -15.75 -14.81 0.90
N ILE A 248 -15.40 -15.58 1.92
CA ILE A 248 -16.27 -15.99 3.01
C ILE A 248 -15.50 -15.81 4.31
N GLU A 249 -16.17 -15.27 5.32
CA GLU A 249 -15.61 -15.09 6.65
C GLU A 249 -16.67 -15.42 7.70
N GLU A 250 -16.29 -16.13 8.77
CA GLU A 250 -17.19 -16.58 9.82
C GLU A 250 -16.50 -16.76 11.17
N ALA A 251 -17.24 -16.44 12.24
CA ALA A 251 -16.95 -16.89 13.58
C ALA A 251 -17.82 -18.11 13.91
N VAL A 252 -17.27 -19.31 13.75
CA VAL A 252 -17.98 -20.57 14.03
C VAL A 252 -18.41 -20.66 15.49
N ASN A 253 -17.59 -20.12 16.39
CA ASN A 253 -17.86 -19.97 17.81
C ASN A 253 -16.95 -18.88 18.43
N ALA A 254 -17.12 -18.62 19.72
CA ALA A 254 -16.34 -17.60 20.44
C ALA A 254 -14.80 -17.81 20.43
N ARG A 255 -14.32 -18.99 20.03
CA ARG A 255 -12.91 -19.33 20.01
C ARG A 255 -12.33 -19.55 18.63
N PHE A 256 -13.16 -19.81 17.63
CA PHE A 256 -12.68 -20.15 16.30
C PHE A 256 -13.36 -19.30 15.24
N ASN A 257 -12.54 -18.59 14.48
CA ASN A 257 -12.97 -17.89 13.28
C ASN A 257 -12.06 -18.21 12.11
N PHE A 258 -12.57 -18.04 10.92
CA PHE A 258 -11.81 -18.21 9.69
C PHE A 258 -12.28 -17.24 8.61
N LEU A 259 -11.42 -16.98 7.66
CA LEU A 259 -11.73 -16.33 6.40
C LEU A 259 -11.04 -17.06 5.25
N VAL A 260 -11.73 -17.13 4.13
CA VAL A 260 -11.22 -17.73 2.89
C VAL A 260 -11.52 -16.79 1.74
N GLY A 261 -10.54 -16.58 0.90
CA GLY A 261 -10.70 -15.80 -0.34
C GLY A 261 -10.15 -16.57 -1.52
N ALA A 262 -10.80 -16.48 -2.66
CA ALA A 262 -10.32 -17.05 -3.92
C ALA A 262 -10.55 -16.05 -5.05
N ARG A 263 -9.59 -16.00 -5.99
CA ARG A 263 -9.64 -15.14 -7.16
C ARG A 263 -9.23 -15.91 -8.40
N TYR A 264 -9.91 -15.58 -9.48
CA TYR A 264 -9.51 -15.98 -10.83
C TYR A 264 -9.53 -14.76 -11.71
N ARG A 265 -8.46 -14.54 -12.47
CA ARG A 265 -8.33 -13.40 -13.37
C ARG A 265 -7.75 -13.82 -14.70
N SER A 266 -8.29 -13.26 -15.77
CA SER A 266 -7.72 -13.34 -17.10
C SER A 266 -7.56 -11.92 -17.64
N ASN A 267 -6.32 -11.46 -17.72
CA ASN A 267 -6.02 -10.13 -18.25
C ASN A 267 -5.96 -10.11 -19.79
N GLY A 268 -6.39 -11.18 -20.48
CA GLY A 268 -6.37 -11.26 -21.94
C GLY A 268 -7.10 -10.09 -22.60
N TYR A 269 -8.31 -9.80 -22.14
CA TYR A 269 -9.08 -8.64 -22.60
C TYR A 269 -8.32 -7.32 -22.43
N PHE A 270 -7.63 -7.15 -21.31
CA PHE A 270 -6.85 -5.97 -20.98
C PHE A 270 -5.58 -5.88 -21.84
N LEU A 271 -4.81 -6.96 -21.95
CA LEU A 271 -3.54 -6.97 -22.70
C LEU A 271 -3.76 -6.87 -24.21
N ASN A 272 -4.87 -7.35 -24.73
CA ASN A 272 -5.20 -7.21 -26.16
C ASN A 272 -5.52 -5.76 -26.58
N THR A 273 -5.65 -4.82 -25.62
CA THR A 273 -5.72 -3.38 -25.90
C THR A 273 -4.35 -2.72 -26.07
N LEU A 274 -3.26 -3.44 -25.80
CA LEU A 274 -1.92 -2.93 -26.01
C LEU A 274 -1.68 -2.61 -27.49
N PRO A 275 -0.96 -1.52 -27.80
CA PRO A 275 -0.55 -1.23 -29.17
C PRO A 275 0.34 -2.32 -29.78
N THR A 276 1.13 -3.01 -28.94
CA THR A 276 1.90 -4.18 -29.33
C THR A 276 0.95 -5.34 -29.56
N LYS A 277 0.66 -5.63 -30.82
CA LYS A 277 -0.26 -6.71 -31.20
C LYS A 277 0.33 -8.06 -30.83
N GLY A 278 -0.51 -8.92 -30.25
CA GLY A 278 -0.14 -10.28 -29.86
C GLY A 278 -1.34 -11.03 -29.31
N ALA A 279 -1.27 -12.35 -29.34
CA ALA A 279 -2.24 -13.21 -28.68
C ALA A 279 -1.80 -13.39 -27.22
N TYR A 280 -2.38 -12.59 -26.34
CA TYR A 280 -2.15 -12.67 -24.89
C TYR A 280 -3.19 -13.59 -24.24
N ASN A 281 -2.71 -14.62 -23.58
CA ASN A 281 -3.56 -15.56 -22.85
C ASN A 281 -3.06 -15.79 -21.41
N PRO A 282 -3.16 -14.78 -20.55
CA PRO A 282 -2.81 -14.90 -19.14
C PRO A 282 -3.97 -15.52 -18.35
N VAL A 283 -3.64 -16.44 -17.47
CA VAL A 283 -4.55 -17.02 -16.48
C VAL A 283 -3.90 -16.98 -15.12
N PHE A 284 -4.57 -16.35 -14.17
CA PHE A 284 -4.11 -16.19 -12.79
C PHE A 284 -5.19 -16.70 -11.85
N ALA A 285 -4.80 -17.52 -10.89
CA ALA A 285 -5.69 -18.00 -9.84
C ALA A 285 -4.95 -18.03 -8.51
N ASP A 286 -5.63 -17.61 -7.45
CA ASP A 286 -5.13 -17.76 -6.09
C ASP A 286 -6.24 -18.13 -5.11
N ALA A 287 -5.82 -18.75 -4.01
CA ALA A 287 -6.68 -19.01 -2.86
C ALA A 287 -5.91 -18.74 -1.57
N GLN A 288 -6.59 -18.15 -0.61
CA GLN A 288 -6.04 -17.81 0.70
C GLN A 288 -6.97 -18.22 1.81
N ILE A 289 -6.40 -18.64 2.93
CA ILE A 289 -7.13 -18.95 4.15
C ILE A 289 -6.39 -18.34 5.34
N LEU A 290 -7.12 -17.70 6.23
CA LEU A 290 -6.66 -17.37 7.58
C LEU A 290 -7.63 -17.98 8.57
N SER A 291 -7.12 -18.67 9.56
CA SER A 291 -7.90 -19.18 10.67
C SER A 291 -7.27 -18.79 12.00
N ASN A 292 -8.09 -18.42 12.96
CA ASN A 292 -7.67 -18.09 14.31
C ASN A 292 -8.41 -18.97 15.31
N TYR A 293 -7.69 -19.53 16.25
CA TYR A 293 -8.22 -20.33 17.33
C TYR A 293 -7.72 -19.84 18.68
N GLN A 294 -8.61 -19.39 19.53
CA GLN A 294 -8.32 -18.99 20.89
C GLN A 294 -8.19 -20.22 21.79
N LEU A 295 -6.96 -20.61 22.09
CA LEU A 295 -6.65 -21.77 22.94
C LEU A 295 -7.17 -21.55 24.36
N ASN A 296 -6.95 -20.37 24.91
CA ASN A 296 -7.48 -19.87 26.18
C ASN A 296 -7.49 -18.34 26.19
N GLU A 297 -7.80 -17.72 27.32
CA GLU A 297 -7.85 -16.24 27.46
C GLU A 297 -6.52 -15.51 27.18
N TYR A 298 -5.37 -16.22 27.15
CA TYR A 298 -4.05 -15.63 26.95
C TYR A 298 -3.41 -16.01 25.63
N TRP A 299 -3.76 -17.18 25.06
CA TRP A 299 -3.11 -17.75 23.91
C TRP A 299 -4.04 -17.83 22.69
N THR A 300 -3.58 -17.30 21.57
CA THR A 300 -4.25 -17.42 20.27
C THR A 300 -3.31 -18.09 19.28
N TRP A 301 -3.78 -19.12 18.62
CA TRP A 301 -3.12 -19.78 17.51
C TRP A 301 -3.74 -19.30 16.20
N SER A 302 -2.90 -19.02 15.19
CA SER A 302 -3.37 -18.61 13.86
C SER A 302 -2.62 -19.38 12.78
N PHE A 303 -3.30 -19.63 11.67
CA PHE A 303 -2.75 -20.25 10.48
C PHE A 303 -3.11 -19.43 9.25
N LEU A 304 -2.10 -19.09 8.41
CA LEU A 304 -2.24 -18.43 7.11
C LEU A 304 -1.76 -19.39 6.02
N GLY A 305 -2.61 -19.67 5.03
CA GLY A 305 -2.28 -20.44 3.84
C GLY A 305 -2.52 -19.62 2.58
N HIS A 306 -1.63 -19.76 1.59
CA HIS A 306 -1.76 -19.13 0.29
C HIS A 306 -1.22 -20.06 -0.79
N PHE A 307 -2.00 -20.20 -1.85
CA PHE A 307 -1.60 -20.86 -3.09
C PHE A 307 -1.90 -19.96 -4.26
N SER A 308 -0.97 -19.81 -5.20
CA SER A 308 -1.24 -19.12 -6.46
C SER A 308 -0.58 -19.80 -7.65
N THR A 309 -1.21 -19.65 -8.81
CA THR A 309 -0.67 -20.06 -10.11
C THR A 309 -0.87 -18.95 -11.12
N ASN A 310 0.20 -18.61 -11.80
CA ASN A 310 0.23 -17.61 -12.86
C ASN A 310 0.72 -18.30 -14.13
N ALA A 311 -0.15 -18.50 -15.10
CA ALA A 311 0.19 -19.01 -16.43
C ALA A 311 0.04 -17.87 -17.44
N TYR A 312 1.14 -17.50 -18.05
CA TYR A 312 1.20 -16.45 -19.07
C TYR A 312 1.68 -17.05 -20.37
N ARG A 313 0.86 -16.92 -21.42
CA ARG A 313 1.23 -17.29 -22.77
C ARG A 313 1.10 -16.08 -23.67
N PHE A 314 2.13 -15.82 -24.46
CA PHE A 314 2.16 -14.72 -25.40
C PHE A 314 2.72 -15.20 -26.74
N ALA A 315 1.98 -14.96 -27.82
CA ALA A 315 2.44 -15.14 -29.19
C ALA A 315 2.42 -13.76 -29.87
N PRO A 316 3.58 -13.14 -30.12
CA PRO A 316 3.63 -11.83 -30.77
C PRO A 316 3.10 -11.92 -32.18
N GLN A 317 2.41 -10.86 -32.63
CA GLN A 317 1.93 -10.70 -33.99
C GLN A 317 2.72 -9.59 -34.68
N THR A 318 2.64 -9.54 -36.02
CA THR A 318 3.25 -8.47 -36.82
C THR A 318 2.91 -7.11 -36.20
N ALA A 319 3.96 -6.35 -35.86
CA ALA A 319 3.85 -5.04 -35.27
C ALA A 319 4.35 -3.96 -36.23
N GLN A 320 3.64 -2.82 -36.21
CA GLN A 320 4.06 -1.62 -36.91
C GLN A 320 4.13 -0.48 -35.90
N SER A 321 5.19 0.29 -35.97
CA SER A 321 5.35 1.48 -35.12
C SER A 321 5.98 2.60 -35.92
N ASP A 322 5.28 3.73 -36.03
CA ASP A 322 5.81 4.93 -36.66
C ASP A 322 6.41 5.83 -35.57
N PHE A 323 7.61 6.35 -35.81
CA PHE A 323 8.37 7.14 -34.86
C PHE A 323 9.26 8.16 -35.59
N GLY A 324 9.77 9.14 -34.85
CA GLY A 324 10.62 10.19 -35.43
C GLY A 324 10.07 11.59 -35.16
N THR A 325 10.38 12.52 -36.05
CA THR A 325 9.97 13.93 -35.99
C THR A 325 9.15 14.30 -37.22
N ALA A 326 8.66 15.54 -37.29
CA ALA A 326 7.96 16.02 -38.48
C ALA A 326 8.83 16.05 -39.73
N ASN A 327 10.15 16.12 -39.59
CA ASN A 327 11.09 16.19 -40.71
C ASN A 327 11.75 14.87 -41.04
N GLU A 328 11.79 13.95 -40.08
CA GLU A 328 12.39 12.61 -40.24
C GLU A 328 11.47 11.60 -39.57
N ALA A 329 10.65 10.93 -40.34
CA ALA A 329 9.73 9.92 -39.85
C ALA A 329 10.10 8.54 -40.37
N TYR A 330 9.98 7.56 -39.50
CA TYR A 330 10.36 6.19 -39.79
C TYR A 330 9.23 5.23 -39.40
N ARG A 331 9.13 4.13 -40.17
CA ARG A 331 8.23 3.02 -39.89
C ARG A 331 9.03 1.76 -39.61
N LEU A 332 8.88 1.25 -38.39
CA LEU A 332 9.35 -0.08 -38.03
C LEU A 332 8.23 -1.08 -38.29
N MET A 333 8.51 -2.09 -39.09
CA MET A 333 7.65 -3.26 -39.25
C MET A 333 8.42 -4.47 -38.72
N ILE A 334 7.81 -5.25 -37.83
CA ILE A 334 8.39 -6.49 -37.30
C ILE A 334 7.42 -7.63 -37.57
N TYR A 335 7.88 -8.64 -38.30
CA TYR A 335 7.18 -9.90 -38.48
C TYR A 335 7.68 -10.87 -37.42
N PHE A 336 6.78 -11.32 -36.57
CA PHE A 336 7.12 -12.22 -35.46
C PHE A 336 6.67 -13.64 -35.75
N GLU A 337 7.48 -14.60 -35.26
CA GLU A 337 7.12 -16.01 -35.14
C GLU A 337 7.53 -16.51 -33.78
N GLY A 338 6.82 -17.53 -33.25
CA GLY A 338 7.12 -18.15 -31.98
C GLY A 338 6.22 -17.71 -30.82
N GLN A 339 6.63 -18.03 -29.61
CA GLN A 339 5.82 -17.77 -28.42
C GLN A 339 6.67 -17.73 -27.15
N GLU A 340 6.08 -17.11 -26.14
CA GLU A 340 6.53 -17.16 -24.75
C GLU A 340 5.52 -17.91 -23.89
N ASN A 341 6.01 -18.79 -23.02
CA ASN A 341 5.22 -19.49 -22.01
C ASN A 341 5.91 -19.35 -20.65
N SER A 342 5.27 -18.63 -19.74
CA SER A 342 5.73 -18.46 -18.37
C SER A 342 4.73 -19.08 -17.41
N ASN A 343 5.22 -19.83 -16.43
CA ASN A 343 4.39 -20.45 -15.40
C ASN A 343 5.07 -20.29 -14.04
N PHE A 344 4.37 -19.64 -13.12
CA PHE A 344 4.85 -19.40 -11.76
C PHE A 344 3.82 -19.95 -10.77
N GLN A 345 4.24 -20.92 -9.96
CA GLN A 345 3.42 -21.48 -8.90
C GLN A 345 4.04 -21.16 -7.56
N THR A 346 3.26 -20.63 -6.65
CA THR A 346 3.71 -20.30 -5.30
C THR A 346 2.81 -20.93 -4.26
N LEU A 347 3.43 -21.44 -3.22
CA LEU A 347 2.79 -21.97 -2.02
C LEU A 347 3.41 -21.30 -0.80
N MET A 348 2.58 -20.77 0.08
CA MET A 348 3.01 -20.23 1.35
C MET A 348 2.12 -20.74 2.47
N GLY A 349 2.74 -21.20 3.54
CA GLY A 349 2.07 -21.57 4.77
C GLY A 349 2.75 -20.89 5.95
N GLY A 350 1.95 -20.36 6.89
CA GLY A 350 2.47 -19.76 8.11
C GLY A 350 1.60 -20.10 9.30
N THR A 351 2.23 -20.35 10.45
CA THR A 351 1.53 -20.54 11.72
C THR A 351 2.11 -19.60 12.77
N SER A 352 1.24 -19.04 13.59
CA SER A 352 1.66 -18.19 14.71
C SER A 352 0.97 -18.56 16.00
N LEU A 353 1.70 -18.38 17.09
CA LEU A 353 1.22 -18.54 18.44
C LEU A 353 1.46 -17.26 19.21
N LYS A 354 0.38 -16.57 19.61
CA LYS A 354 0.42 -15.26 20.26
C LYS A 354 -0.03 -15.38 21.70
N TYR A 355 0.76 -14.82 22.59
CA TYR A 355 0.50 -14.73 24.03
C TYR A 355 0.32 -13.28 24.45
N ALA A 356 -0.75 -12.98 25.16
CA ALA A 356 -0.97 -11.68 25.76
C ALA A 356 -1.54 -11.84 27.16
N LYS A 357 -0.79 -11.38 28.17
CA LYS A 357 -1.24 -11.34 29.56
C LYS A 357 -0.64 -10.13 30.25
N ASN A 358 -1.49 -9.34 30.90
CA ASN A 358 -1.09 -8.12 31.60
C ASN A 358 -0.26 -7.20 30.70
N ASN A 359 1.00 -7.00 31.05
CA ASN A 359 1.94 -6.10 30.35
C ASN A 359 2.85 -6.81 29.35
N THR A 360 2.68 -8.13 29.12
CA THR A 360 3.56 -8.95 28.29
C THR A 360 2.83 -9.43 27.06
N LYS A 361 3.45 -9.26 25.89
CA LYS A 361 3.03 -9.88 24.62
C LYS A 361 4.21 -10.65 24.05
N LEU A 362 3.95 -11.87 23.61
CA LEU A 362 4.93 -12.75 22.96
C LEU A 362 4.29 -13.36 21.71
N ASP A 363 4.88 -13.16 20.57
CA ASP A 363 4.42 -13.67 19.29
C ASP A 363 5.50 -14.59 18.70
N PHE A 364 5.13 -15.81 18.37
CA PHE A 364 5.98 -16.80 17.72
C PHE A 364 5.42 -17.11 16.34
N TYR A 365 6.27 -17.12 15.33
CA TYR A 365 5.89 -17.33 13.95
C TYR A 365 6.79 -18.37 13.31
N LEU A 366 6.19 -19.22 12.50
CA LEU A 366 6.89 -20.14 11.61
C LEU A 366 6.23 -20.05 10.24
N SER A 367 7.01 -19.84 9.18
CA SER A 367 6.47 -19.79 7.82
C SER A 367 7.39 -20.45 6.83
N ALA A 368 6.79 -21.01 5.79
CA ALA A 368 7.46 -21.61 4.65
C ALA A 368 6.87 -21.04 3.37
N PHE A 369 7.74 -20.66 2.46
CA PHE A 369 7.41 -20.22 1.11
C PHE A 369 8.11 -21.12 0.12
N SER A 370 7.42 -21.55 -0.94
CA SER A 370 7.98 -22.30 -2.05
C SER A 370 7.47 -21.74 -3.37
N SER A 371 8.37 -21.63 -4.35
CA SER A 371 8.05 -21.19 -5.71
C SER A 371 8.69 -22.11 -6.73
N ASP A 372 7.92 -22.56 -7.75
CA ASP A 372 8.43 -23.22 -8.98
C ASP A 372 8.11 -22.28 -10.15
N GLU A 373 9.17 -21.79 -10.79
CA GLU A 373 9.09 -20.75 -11.80
C GLU A 373 9.74 -21.22 -13.08
N ARG A 374 8.99 -21.11 -14.19
CA ARG A 374 9.44 -21.53 -15.51
C ARG A 374 9.13 -20.43 -16.51
N GLU A 375 10.12 -20.10 -17.31
CA GLU A 375 10.02 -19.11 -18.36
C GLU A 375 10.67 -19.66 -19.61
N TYR A 376 9.86 -19.97 -20.62
CA TYR A 376 10.29 -20.53 -21.88
C TYR A 376 9.85 -19.62 -23.01
N PHE A 377 10.78 -19.22 -23.86
CA PHE A 377 10.47 -18.43 -25.03
C PHE A 377 11.33 -18.80 -26.22
N ASP A 378 10.72 -18.76 -27.38
CA ASP A 378 11.34 -18.81 -28.71
C ASP A 378 10.64 -17.73 -29.53
N ILE A 379 11.31 -16.63 -29.79
CA ILE A 379 10.74 -15.49 -30.52
C ILE A 379 11.71 -15.08 -31.58
N LEU A 380 11.31 -15.34 -32.84
CA LEU A 380 11.95 -14.84 -34.06
C LEU A 380 11.26 -13.52 -34.42
N GLY A 381 12.02 -12.50 -34.72
CA GLY A 381 11.54 -11.26 -35.28
C GLY A 381 12.36 -10.86 -36.49
N GLN A 382 11.70 -10.61 -37.63
CA GLN A 382 12.30 -9.98 -38.82
C GLN A 382 11.81 -8.55 -38.88
N TYR A 383 12.70 -7.57 -38.89
CA TYR A 383 12.31 -6.18 -38.90
C TYR A 383 12.79 -5.43 -40.15
N PHE A 384 12.00 -4.42 -40.52
CA PHE A 384 12.28 -3.47 -41.57
C PHE A 384 12.11 -2.07 -41.02
N ILE A 385 13.12 -1.22 -41.21
CA ILE A 385 13.09 0.20 -40.88
C ILE A 385 12.96 0.96 -42.19
N ASN A 386 11.80 1.58 -42.39
CA ASN A 386 11.52 2.35 -43.61
C ASN A 386 11.47 3.85 -43.25
N GLU A 387 12.06 4.67 -44.12
CA GLU A 387 11.88 6.11 -44.10
C GLU A 387 10.53 6.47 -44.71
N LEU A 388 9.83 7.40 -44.13
CA LEU A 388 8.54 7.85 -44.61
C LEU A 388 8.63 9.20 -45.28
N GLU A 389 7.82 9.44 -46.32
CA GLU A 389 7.63 10.77 -46.87
C GLU A 389 6.98 11.69 -45.84
N THR A 390 7.66 12.78 -45.54
CA THR A 390 7.23 13.74 -44.50
C THR A 390 6.62 15.03 -45.05
N ASP A 391 6.68 15.22 -46.36
CA ASP A 391 6.10 16.41 -47.01
C ASP A 391 4.58 16.24 -47.20
N PRO A 392 3.75 16.99 -46.47
CA PRO A 392 2.30 16.86 -46.53
C PRO A 392 1.69 17.36 -47.84
N SER A 393 2.50 17.96 -48.73
CA SER A 393 2.06 18.40 -50.07
C SER A 393 2.15 17.30 -51.13
N LYS A 394 2.85 16.19 -50.83
CA LYS A 394 2.99 15.07 -51.74
C LYS A 394 1.90 14.03 -51.55
N GLU A 395 1.49 13.40 -52.68
CA GLU A 395 0.50 12.33 -52.65
C GLU A 395 0.99 11.11 -51.83
N ALA A 396 2.30 10.89 -51.79
CA ALA A 396 2.96 9.81 -51.04
C ALA A 396 3.16 10.15 -49.53
N PHE A 397 2.55 11.21 -48.98
CA PHE A 397 2.70 11.56 -47.57
C PHE A 397 2.36 10.39 -46.65
N GLY A 398 3.34 9.98 -45.81
CA GLY A 398 3.23 8.85 -44.89
C GLY A 398 3.52 7.48 -45.51
N ASP A 399 3.82 7.42 -46.82
CA ASP A 399 4.27 6.20 -47.49
C ASP A 399 5.78 5.95 -47.30
N SER A 400 6.19 4.71 -47.36
CA SER A 400 7.61 4.32 -47.29
C SER A 400 8.34 4.68 -48.56
N ILE A 401 9.40 5.50 -48.48
CA ILE A 401 10.20 5.97 -49.60
C ILE A 401 11.56 5.24 -49.72
N ALA A 402 12.08 4.75 -48.62
CA ALA A 402 13.33 3.97 -48.59
C ALA A 402 13.35 2.97 -47.44
N THR A 403 14.03 1.84 -47.63
CA THR A 403 14.32 0.90 -46.55
C THR A 403 15.73 1.17 -46.03
N LEU A 404 15.85 1.59 -44.79
CA LEU A 404 17.11 1.96 -44.15
C LEU A 404 17.75 0.80 -43.41
N GLY A 405 16.95 -0.16 -42.97
CA GLY A 405 17.48 -1.29 -42.24
C GLY A 405 16.59 -2.52 -42.35
N VAL A 406 17.24 -3.65 -42.47
CA VAL A 406 16.63 -4.98 -42.46
C VAL A 406 17.45 -5.83 -41.52
N GLY A 407 16.78 -6.54 -40.63
CA GLY A 407 17.47 -7.44 -39.71
C GLY A 407 16.52 -8.47 -39.13
N GLY A 408 17.11 -9.43 -38.46
CA GLY A 408 16.39 -10.45 -37.73
C GLY A 408 17.01 -10.67 -36.37
N PHE A 409 16.22 -11.11 -35.45
CA PHE A 409 16.69 -11.59 -34.15
C PHE A 409 15.95 -12.86 -33.77
N LEU A 410 16.65 -13.75 -33.09
CA LEU A 410 16.05 -14.92 -32.46
C LEU A 410 16.42 -14.91 -30.97
N ASN A 411 15.42 -14.77 -30.14
CA ASN A 411 15.54 -14.85 -28.70
C ASN A 411 15.10 -16.23 -28.24
N HIS A 412 15.95 -16.94 -27.56
CA HIS A 412 15.68 -18.25 -26.99
C HIS A 412 15.91 -18.24 -25.49
N GLY A 413 15.01 -18.85 -24.72
CA GLY A 413 15.18 -18.99 -23.28
C GLY A 413 14.50 -20.22 -22.72
N ARG A 414 15.19 -20.86 -21.77
CA ARG A 414 14.74 -22.02 -20.98
C ARG A 414 15.19 -21.81 -19.54
N ASN A 415 14.44 -20.95 -18.84
CA ASN A 415 14.76 -20.59 -17.48
C ASN A 415 13.87 -21.37 -16.52
N ARG A 416 14.47 -21.82 -15.44
CA ARG A 416 13.78 -22.53 -14.37
C ARG A 416 14.39 -22.13 -13.03
N LEU A 417 13.54 -21.73 -12.09
CA LEU A 417 13.93 -21.41 -10.72
C LEU A 417 13.02 -22.13 -9.72
N GLN A 418 13.63 -22.77 -8.77
CA GLN A 418 12.95 -23.25 -7.56
C GLN A 418 13.50 -22.47 -6.36
N ALA A 419 12.61 -21.89 -5.58
CA ALA A 419 12.95 -21.15 -4.38
C ALA A 419 12.19 -21.71 -3.18
N GLN A 420 12.90 -21.89 -2.08
CA GLN A 420 12.32 -22.30 -0.80
C GLN A 420 12.87 -21.39 0.29
N ILE A 421 11.97 -20.77 1.07
CA ILE A 421 12.34 -19.86 2.14
C ILE A 421 11.60 -20.29 3.40
N LEU A 422 12.37 -20.58 4.45
CA LEU A 422 11.84 -20.92 5.78
C LEU A 422 12.17 -19.80 6.74
N ASN A 423 11.18 -19.36 7.51
CA ASN A 423 11.36 -18.33 8.54
C ASN A 423 10.83 -18.83 9.88
N ALA A 424 11.62 -18.60 10.92
CA ALA A 424 11.20 -18.76 12.30
C ALA A 424 11.53 -17.47 13.05
N TYR A 425 10.52 -16.76 13.58
CA TYR A 425 10.76 -15.53 14.28
C TYR A 425 9.88 -15.35 15.50
N HIS A 426 10.41 -14.62 16.45
CA HIS A 426 9.78 -14.28 17.71
C HIS A 426 9.81 -12.76 17.88
N ASN A 427 8.68 -12.21 18.28
CA ASN A 427 8.57 -10.82 18.73
C ASN A 427 8.01 -10.81 20.16
N GLY A 428 8.61 -10.03 21.03
CA GLY A 428 8.15 -9.85 22.38
C GLY A 428 8.04 -8.37 22.72
N SER A 429 7.11 -8.02 23.61
CA SER A 429 7.07 -6.70 24.22
C SER A 429 6.63 -6.77 25.68
N PHE A 430 7.17 -5.85 26.47
CA PHE A 430 6.86 -5.69 27.87
C PHE A 430 6.66 -4.22 28.23
N VAL A 431 5.45 -3.91 28.70
CA VAL A 431 5.09 -2.58 29.21
C VAL A 431 5.43 -2.53 30.68
N PHE A 432 6.48 -1.83 31.07
CA PHE A 432 6.91 -1.74 32.46
C PHE A 432 6.45 -0.47 33.18
N LEU A 433 5.90 0.49 32.46
CA LEU A 433 5.29 1.67 33.04
C LEU A 433 4.12 2.16 32.16
N ASP A 434 2.92 2.20 32.77
CA ASP A 434 1.73 2.85 32.18
C ASP A 434 0.92 3.50 33.30
N ASN A 435 1.48 4.55 33.91
CA ASN A 435 0.89 5.17 35.09
C ASN A 435 1.01 6.69 35.07
N PHE A 436 0.17 7.33 35.87
CA PHE A 436 0.35 8.73 36.24
C PHE A 436 1.53 8.86 37.21
N ILE A 437 2.42 9.82 36.91
CA ILE A 437 3.63 10.07 37.72
C ILE A 437 3.37 11.01 38.88
N ASP A 438 2.30 11.83 38.79
CA ASP A 438 1.97 12.85 39.78
C ASP A 438 0.65 12.54 40.51
N GLN A 439 0.56 12.99 41.77
CA GLN A 439 -0.63 12.80 42.59
C GLN A 439 -1.89 13.45 41.99
N ASN A 440 -1.74 14.49 41.19
CA ASN A 440 -2.84 15.20 40.51
C ASN A 440 -3.30 14.55 39.22
N LYS A 441 -2.71 13.39 38.83
CA LYS A 441 -3.01 12.68 37.58
C LYS A 441 -2.90 13.58 36.33
N THR A 442 -1.93 14.50 36.31
CA THR A 442 -1.72 15.42 35.20
C THR A 442 -0.60 14.98 34.24
N LYS A 443 0.22 14.03 34.67
CA LYS A 443 1.34 13.51 33.84
C LYS A 443 1.27 12.00 33.77
N LYS A 444 1.00 11.46 32.58
CA LYS A 444 1.04 10.03 32.33
C LYS A 444 2.33 9.69 31.59
N ARG A 445 2.97 8.59 31.98
CA ARG A 445 4.13 8.03 31.30
C ARG A 445 3.84 6.60 30.92
N PHE A 446 4.17 6.27 29.67
CA PHE A 446 4.14 4.93 29.14
C PHE A 446 5.56 4.54 28.73
N SER A 447 6.00 3.35 29.08
CA SER A 447 7.32 2.83 28.70
C SER A 447 7.23 1.37 28.36
N GLU A 448 7.75 1.01 27.20
CA GLU A 448 7.71 -0.34 26.63
C GLU A 448 9.11 -0.73 26.13
N LEU A 449 9.49 -1.96 26.37
CA LEU A 449 10.62 -2.63 25.75
C LEU A 449 10.12 -3.69 24.80
N SER A 450 10.57 -3.66 23.54
CA SER A 450 10.25 -4.64 22.52
C SER A 450 11.53 -5.29 22.02
N TRP A 451 11.46 -6.57 21.69
CA TRP A 451 12.59 -7.35 21.18
C TRP A 451 12.12 -8.37 20.17
N GLY A 452 13.05 -8.87 19.38
CA GLY A 452 12.76 -9.98 18.46
C GLY A 452 14.00 -10.68 17.95
N LEU A 453 13.76 -11.88 17.45
CA LEU A 453 14.73 -12.74 16.79
C LEU A 453 14.10 -13.28 15.52
N ASN A 454 14.82 -13.26 14.41
CA ASN A 454 14.41 -13.86 13.16
C ASN A 454 15.52 -14.75 12.62
N LEU A 455 15.17 -15.99 12.30
CA LEU A 455 16.03 -16.98 11.65
C LEU A 455 15.40 -17.32 10.30
N GLN A 456 16.16 -17.15 9.24
CA GLN A 456 15.73 -17.43 7.87
C GLN A 456 16.70 -18.38 7.20
N SER A 457 16.16 -19.35 6.46
CA SER A 457 16.92 -20.23 5.58
C SER A 457 16.38 -20.09 4.16
N ASP A 458 17.27 -19.80 3.23
CA ASP A 458 16.98 -19.62 1.81
C ASP A 458 17.66 -20.74 1.02
N HIS A 459 16.90 -21.38 0.13
CA HIS A 459 17.42 -22.35 -0.83
C HIS A 459 16.91 -22.02 -2.23
N PHE A 460 17.82 -21.81 -3.15
CA PHE A 460 17.54 -21.50 -4.54
C PHE A 460 18.23 -22.50 -5.47
N GLU A 461 17.47 -23.14 -6.34
CA GLU A 461 17.97 -23.88 -7.47
C GLU A 461 17.59 -23.15 -8.76
N ASP A 462 18.57 -22.76 -9.54
CA ASP A 462 18.35 -21.94 -10.73
C ASP A 462 19.09 -22.52 -11.93
N GLN A 463 18.37 -22.61 -13.03
CA GLN A 463 18.88 -23.00 -14.33
C GLN A 463 18.50 -21.95 -15.36
N LEU A 464 19.50 -21.25 -15.84
CA LEU A 464 19.36 -20.30 -16.95
C LEU A 464 19.97 -20.90 -18.23
N SER A 465 19.26 -20.73 -19.32
CA SER A 465 19.76 -20.99 -20.64
C SER A 465 19.07 -20.04 -21.62
N GLU A 466 19.70 -18.90 -21.81
CA GLU A 466 19.23 -17.89 -22.74
C GLU A 466 20.31 -17.61 -23.78
N TRP A 467 19.91 -17.38 -25.01
CA TRP A 467 20.79 -16.84 -26.02
C TRP A 467 20.01 -15.98 -27.01
N ARG A 468 20.70 -15.06 -27.60
CA ARG A 468 20.20 -14.16 -28.62
C ARG A 468 21.09 -14.21 -29.87
N LEU A 469 20.48 -14.47 -31.00
CA LEU A 469 21.08 -14.31 -32.30
C LEU A 469 20.54 -13.01 -32.92
N ILE A 470 21.43 -12.20 -33.47
CA ILE A 470 21.05 -11.03 -34.27
C ILE A 470 21.64 -11.26 -35.64
N ASP A 471 20.79 -11.25 -36.65
CA ASP A 471 21.18 -11.35 -38.03
C ASP A 471 20.62 -10.17 -38.82
N SER A 472 21.46 -9.55 -39.60
CA SER A 472 21.14 -8.36 -40.36
C SER A 472 20.97 -8.63 -41.86
N SER A 473 20.61 -9.87 -42.24
CA SER A 473 20.12 -10.27 -43.55
C SER A 473 20.90 -9.71 -44.78
N GLY A 474 22.23 -9.70 -44.68
CA GLY A 474 23.10 -9.31 -45.82
C GLY A 474 23.27 -7.80 -46.04
N TYR A 475 22.62 -6.96 -45.25
CA TYR A 475 22.78 -5.48 -45.27
C TYR A 475 23.71 -4.97 -44.20
N SER A 476 24.15 -5.80 -43.25
CA SER A 476 25.04 -5.41 -42.18
C SER A 476 26.21 -6.37 -42.06
N LEU A 477 27.18 -5.91 -41.31
CA LEU A 477 28.41 -6.65 -41.00
C LEU A 477 28.13 -7.95 -40.20
N PRO A 478 28.92 -9.00 -40.38
CA PRO A 478 30.14 -8.98 -41.21
C PRO A 478 29.83 -9.20 -42.70
N GLN A 479 30.55 -8.45 -43.53
CA GLN A 479 30.47 -8.57 -45.01
C GLN A 479 30.85 -9.98 -45.52
N THR A 480 31.60 -10.73 -44.71
CA THR A 480 31.93 -12.15 -44.95
C THR A 480 31.20 -12.99 -43.93
N GLN A 481 30.43 -13.96 -44.37
CA GLN A 481 29.76 -14.90 -43.47
C GLN A 481 30.82 -15.68 -42.67
N PRO A 482 30.73 -15.67 -41.33
CA PRO A 482 31.67 -16.49 -40.55
C PRO A 482 31.33 -17.97 -40.71
N ASP A 483 32.33 -18.83 -40.64
CA ASP A 483 32.19 -20.31 -40.73
C ASP A 483 31.42 -20.89 -39.52
N SER A 484 31.10 -20.09 -38.55
CA SER A 484 30.36 -20.46 -37.32
C SER A 484 29.30 -19.42 -36.98
N ILE A 485 28.21 -19.88 -36.37
CA ILE A 485 27.15 -19.00 -35.86
C ILE A 485 27.70 -18.32 -34.60
N VAL A 486 27.77 -16.98 -34.61
CA VAL A 486 28.16 -16.16 -33.46
C VAL A 486 26.90 -15.63 -32.79
N LEU A 487 26.68 -16.00 -31.55
CA LEU A 487 25.57 -15.48 -30.77
C LEU A 487 25.90 -14.07 -30.25
N PHE A 488 24.94 -13.17 -30.33
CA PHE A 488 25.09 -11.81 -29.81
C PHE A 488 25.22 -11.79 -28.30
N GLU A 489 24.44 -12.60 -27.62
CA GLU A 489 24.47 -12.75 -26.17
C GLU A 489 24.16 -14.21 -25.79
N THR A 490 24.84 -14.69 -24.78
CA THR A 490 24.58 -15.99 -24.17
C THR A 490 24.62 -15.84 -22.65
N ILE A 491 23.53 -16.23 -21.98
CA ILE A 491 23.42 -16.28 -20.54
C ILE A 491 23.17 -17.73 -20.16
N LYS A 492 24.13 -18.37 -19.52
CA LYS A 492 24.03 -19.78 -19.15
C LYS A 492 24.55 -19.99 -17.74
N GLY A 493 23.71 -20.58 -16.90
CA GLY A 493 24.06 -20.89 -15.51
C GLY A 493 23.20 -22.02 -14.98
N LYS A 494 23.82 -22.85 -14.15
CA LYS A 494 23.14 -23.82 -13.29
C LYS A 494 23.68 -23.60 -11.89
N LEU A 495 22.86 -23.07 -11.01
CA LEU A 495 23.28 -22.54 -9.74
C LEU A 495 22.45 -23.16 -8.62
N SER A 496 23.09 -23.43 -7.50
CA SER A 496 22.46 -23.76 -6.23
C SER A 496 23.00 -22.82 -5.17
N LEU A 497 22.12 -22.13 -4.44
CA LEU A 497 22.50 -21.16 -3.44
C LEU A 497 21.75 -21.47 -2.14
N ASP A 498 22.52 -21.77 -1.09
CA ASP A 498 22.02 -21.94 0.27
C ASP A 498 22.44 -20.77 1.14
N GLY A 499 21.49 -20.17 1.83
CA GLY A 499 21.70 -19.02 2.69
C GLY A 499 21.04 -19.15 4.05
N TYR A 500 21.73 -18.68 5.09
CA TYR A 500 21.17 -18.52 6.42
C TYR A 500 21.31 -17.09 6.87
N ARG A 501 20.26 -16.57 7.49
CA ARG A 501 20.24 -15.24 8.07
C ARG A 501 19.70 -15.30 9.49
N ALA A 502 20.43 -14.68 10.41
CA ALA A 502 19.99 -14.51 11.79
C ALA A 502 19.96 -13.02 12.11
N THR A 503 18.83 -12.50 12.53
CA THR A 503 18.70 -11.08 12.89
C THR A 503 17.97 -10.91 14.21
N SER A 504 18.34 -9.91 14.98
CA SER A 504 17.68 -9.56 16.24
C SER A 504 17.49 -8.06 16.35
N TYR A 505 16.50 -7.64 17.13
CA TYR A 505 16.31 -6.25 17.46
C TYR A 505 15.93 -6.05 18.92
N LEU A 506 16.27 -4.87 19.43
CA LEU A 506 15.86 -4.36 20.73
C LEU A 506 15.39 -2.93 20.56
N GLN A 507 14.23 -2.60 21.10
CA GLN A 507 13.62 -1.28 20.95
C GLN A 507 13.00 -0.83 22.27
N PHE A 508 13.31 0.38 22.65
CA PHE A 508 12.73 1.06 23.77
C PHE A 508 11.84 2.19 23.30
N SER A 509 10.60 2.17 23.74
CA SER A 509 9.59 3.19 23.44
C SER A 509 9.14 3.88 24.72
N ASN A 510 9.07 5.21 24.69
CA ASN A 510 8.59 6.00 25.83
C ASN A 510 7.66 7.10 25.34
N SER A 511 6.56 7.28 26.06
CA SER A 511 5.56 8.31 25.79
C SER A 511 5.28 9.12 27.06
N TRP A 512 5.40 10.42 26.97
CA TRP A 512 5.02 11.35 28.00
C TRP A 512 3.78 12.11 27.56
N VAL A 513 2.72 12.01 28.36
CA VAL A 513 1.48 12.75 28.14
C VAL A 513 1.27 13.68 29.32
N LYS A 514 1.19 14.98 29.06
CA LYS A 514 0.76 15.96 30.05
C LYS A 514 -0.73 16.21 29.85
N VAL A 515 -1.54 15.73 30.79
CA VAL A 515 -2.99 15.88 30.80
C VAL A 515 -3.34 17.09 31.63
N SER A 516 -4.10 18.04 31.15
CA SER A 516 -4.67 19.09 31.96
C SER A 516 -6.09 18.69 32.42
N ARG A 517 -6.60 19.32 33.47
CA ARG A 517 -7.95 19.02 33.99
C ARG A 517 -8.97 19.06 32.87
N SER A 518 -9.77 17.99 32.75
CA SER A 518 -10.92 17.94 31.85
C SER A 518 -11.87 19.09 32.11
N LYS A 519 -12.17 19.87 31.09
CA LYS A 519 -13.25 20.81 31.09
C LYS A 519 -14.18 20.48 29.96
N ILE A 520 -15.47 20.54 30.21
CA ILE A 520 -16.50 20.50 29.17
C ILE A 520 -16.37 21.75 28.34
N ILE A 521 -16.14 21.61 27.05
CA ILE A 521 -15.92 22.71 26.14
C ILE A 521 -16.94 22.64 25.03
N ALA A 522 -17.59 23.78 24.74
CA ALA A 522 -18.38 23.94 23.54
C ALA A 522 -17.46 23.96 22.32
N LEU A 523 -17.69 23.06 21.36
CA LEU A 523 -17.03 23.11 20.07
C LEU A 523 -17.55 24.27 19.26
N LYS A 524 -16.66 24.96 18.51
CA LYS A 524 -16.95 26.23 17.83
C LYS A 524 -18.01 26.15 16.74
N ALA A 525 -18.30 24.99 16.20
CA ALA A 525 -19.29 24.79 15.16
C ALA A 525 -20.56 24.14 15.72
N PRO A 526 -21.68 24.84 15.83
CA PRO A 526 -22.94 24.20 16.16
C PRO A 526 -23.35 23.31 15.00
N TYR A 527 -23.67 22.07 15.30
CA TYR A 527 -24.26 21.13 14.36
C TYR A 527 -25.68 21.60 14.00
N LYS A 528 -26.05 21.62 12.72
CA LYS A 528 -27.45 21.77 12.33
C LYS A 528 -28.13 20.41 12.33
N SER A 529 -29.09 20.21 13.21
CA SER A 529 -30.01 19.08 13.15
C SER A 529 -30.76 19.09 11.81
N GLU A 530 -31.27 17.93 11.39
CA GLU A 530 -32.15 17.81 10.21
C GLU A 530 -33.37 18.76 10.30
N ASN A 531 -33.78 19.16 11.50
CA ASN A 531 -34.86 20.12 11.75
C ASN A 531 -34.40 21.60 11.75
N GLY A 532 -33.16 21.89 11.39
CA GLY A 532 -32.62 23.25 11.29
C GLY A 532 -32.20 23.90 12.61
N GLU A 533 -32.32 23.22 13.74
CA GLU A 533 -31.87 23.69 15.05
C GLU A 533 -30.36 23.59 15.20
N LYS A 534 -29.75 24.64 15.77
CA LYS A 534 -28.33 24.67 16.08
C LYS A 534 -28.07 23.96 17.40
N ILE A 535 -27.58 22.71 17.32
CA ILE A 535 -27.19 21.96 18.51
C ILE A 535 -25.71 22.26 18.81
N GLN A 536 -25.43 22.77 20.01
CA GLN A 536 -24.07 22.99 20.47
C GLN A 536 -23.49 21.66 20.97
N VAL A 537 -22.47 21.15 20.31
CA VAL A 537 -21.78 19.93 20.71
C VAL A 537 -20.74 20.29 21.76
N TYR A 538 -20.79 19.62 22.90
CA TYR A 538 -19.80 19.72 23.97
C TYR A 538 -18.87 18.51 23.93
N ASP A 539 -17.58 18.75 24.05
CA ASP A 539 -16.58 17.69 24.13
C ASP A 539 -15.92 17.74 25.51
N THR A 540 -15.85 16.61 26.20
CA THR A 540 -15.17 16.44 27.50
C THR A 540 -13.73 16.02 27.31
N LEU A 541 -12.95 16.78 26.54
CA LEU A 541 -11.56 16.45 26.26
C LEU A 541 -10.58 17.11 27.23
N ASP A 542 -9.52 16.39 27.49
CA ASP A 542 -8.33 16.89 28.18
C ASP A 542 -7.71 18.02 27.35
N ILE A 543 -8.03 19.25 27.72
CA ILE A 543 -7.84 20.48 26.92
C ILE A 543 -6.40 20.74 26.53
N SER A 544 -5.43 20.19 27.22
CA SER A 544 -4.02 20.48 27.02
C SER A 544 -3.14 19.25 27.12
N SER A 545 -3.57 18.11 26.54
CA SER A 545 -2.69 16.96 26.48
C SER A 545 -1.58 17.21 25.47
N ARG A 546 -0.39 17.53 25.96
CA ARG A 546 0.85 17.51 25.17
C ARG A 546 1.41 16.10 25.21
N LYS A 547 1.75 15.57 24.05
CA LYS A 547 2.31 14.23 23.95
C LYS A 547 3.68 14.30 23.28
N VAL A 548 4.67 13.69 23.91
CA VAL A 548 5.99 13.46 23.34
C VAL A 548 6.21 11.96 23.32
N ASN A 549 6.46 11.40 22.16
CA ASN A 549 6.91 10.02 22.03
C ASN A 549 8.37 10.01 21.59
N PHE A 550 9.11 9.09 22.16
CA PHE A 550 10.49 8.83 21.86
C PHE A 550 10.69 7.33 21.70
N GLN A 551 11.40 6.95 20.66
CA GLN A 551 11.72 5.56 20.39
C GLN A 551 13.17 5.46 19.96
N ILE A 552 13.91 4.57 20.58
CA ILE A 552 15.25 4.18 20.17
C ILE A 552 15.29 2.69 19.97
N GLY A 553 15.89 2.26 18.90
CA GLY A 553 15.97 0.86 18.56
C GLY A 553 17.28 0.50 17.92
N LEU A 554 17.60 -0.75 18.00
CA LEU A 554 18.80 -1.35 17.50
C LEU A 554 18.45 -2.65 16.84
N ARG A 555 18.94 -2.85 15.61
CA ARG A 555 18.84 -4.11 14.90
C ARG A 555 20.21 -4.54 14.46
N GLY A 556 20.51 -5.83 14.59
CA GLY A 556 21.75 -6.43 14.14
C GLY A 556 21.54 -7.85 13.68
N GLY A 557 22.48 -8.37 12.94
CA GLY A 557 22.40 -9.75 12.43
C GLY A 557 23.61 -10.15 11.63
N TYR A 558 23.50 -11.33 11.04
CA TYR A 558 24.51 -11.94 10.20
C TYR A 558 23.87 -12.66 9.01
N THR A 559 24.51 -12.56 7.85
CA THR A 559 24.13 -13.24 6.62
C THR A 559 25.26 -14.16 6.18
N SER A 560 24.97 -15.45 5.97
CA SER A 560 26.00 -16.46 5.68
C SER A 560 26.54 -16.38 4.25
N ILE A 561 25.74 -15.95 3.27
CA ILE A 561 26.12 -15.94 1.84
C ILE A 561 27.32 -15.01 1.61
N ASN A 562 27.21 -13.77 2.05
CA ASN A 562 28.27 -12.77 1.94
C ASN A 562 29.10 -12.61 3.23
N LYS A 563 28.84 -13.42 4.26
CA LYS A 563 29.53 -13.45 5.58
C LYS A 563 29.57 -12.08 6.27
N GLU A 564 28.51 -11.29 6.09
CA GLU A 564 28.46 -9.90 6.57
C GLU A 564 27.67 -9.78 7.86
N PRO A 565 28.28 -9.30 8.97
CA PRO A 565 27.57 -8.83 10.15
C PRO A 565 27.10 -7.39 9.93
N PHE A 566 25.97 -7.03 10.52
CA PHE A 566 25.45 -5.67 10.45
C PHE A 566 24.85 -5.18 11.76
N PHE A 567 24.77 -3.84 11.87
CA PHE A 567 24.29 -3.16 13.04
C PHE A 567 23.63 -1.82 12.65
N THR A 568 22.34 -1.66 12.95
CA THR A 568 21.52 -0.53 12.47
C THR A 568 20.76 0.14 13.60
N PRO A 569 21.35 1.21 14.22
CA PRO A 569 20.64 2.04 15.19
C PRO A 569 19.57 2.90 14.52
N ARG A 570 18.47 3.12 15.23
CA ARG A 570 17.34 3.93 14.79
C ARG A 570 16.77 4.75 15.92
N LEU A 571 16.38 5.97 15.60
CA LEU A 571 15.77 6.92 16.51
C LEU A 571 14.54 7.52 15.87
N SER A 572 13.48 7.71 16.64
CA SER A 572 12.38 8.51 16.20
C SER A 572 11.72 9.25 17.38
N ILE A 573 11.25 10.47 17.08
CA ILE A 573 10.66 11.38 18.04
C ILE A 573 9.40 11.96 17.41
N SER A 574 8.32 12.02 18.18
CA SER A 574 7.14 12.78 17.78
C SER A 574 6.65 13.68 18.90
N TYR A 575 6.16 14.86 18.51
CA TYR A 575 5.64 15.86 19.42
C TYR A 575 4.27 16.33 18.96
N ALA A 576 3.25 16.04 19.76
CA ALA A 576 1.91 16.59 19.62
C ALA A 576 1.72 17.71 20.65
N PRO A 577 1.59 18.98 20.23
CA PRO A 577 1.24 20.08 21.14
C PRO A 577 -0.18 19.92 21.68
N ALA A 578 -0.62 20.81 22.56
CA ALA A 578 -1.95 20.77 23.15
C ALA A 578 -3.04 20.61 22.09
N ALA A 579 -3.97 19.67 22.32
CA ALA A 579 -5.03 19.34 21.35
C ALA A 579 -5.99 20.50 21.09
N TYR A 580 -6.10 21.45 22.01
CA TYR A 580 -6.94 22.64 21.92
C TYR A 580 -6.16 23.89 22.27
N MET A 581 -6.54 25.01 21.66
CA MET A 581 -6.07 26.35 21.98
C MET A 581 -7.29 27.25 22.21
N TRP A 582 -7.14 28.21 23.10
CA TRP A 582 -8.16 29.24 23.30
C TRP A 582 -8.00 30.35 22.27
N GLN A 583 -9.05 30.64 21.51
CA GLN A 583 -9.13 31.74 20.59
C GLN A 583 -10.44 32.48 20.81
N ASN A 584 -10.37 33.76 21.18
CA ASN A 584 -11.54 34.60 21.46
C ASN A 584 -12.52 33.98 22.47
N GLY A 585 -12.00 33.38 23.56
CA GLY A 585 -12.81 32.75 24.61
C GLY A 585 -13.41 31.37 24.24
N GLN A 586 -13.10 30.84 23.10
CA GLN A 586 -13.56 29.50 22.65
C GLN A 586 -12.39 28.55 22.48
N ALA A 587 -12.62 27.27 22.77
CA ALA A 587 -11.64 26.22 22.50
C ALA A 587 -11.71 25.80 21.03
N VAL A 588 -10.60 25.89 20.35
CA VAL A 588 -10.44 25.48 18.96
C VAL A 588 -9.52 24.25 18.92
N ARG A 589 -9.98 23.18 18.29
CA ARG A 589 -9.18 21.95 18.12
C ARG A 589 -7.93 22.25 17.29
N ARG A 590 -6.78 21.78 17.76
CA ARG A 590 -5.48 21.93 17.12
C ARG A 590 -4.89 20.54 16.89
N GLY A 591 -5.12 20.00 15.69
CA GLY A 591 -4.54 18.71 15.29
C GLY A 591 -3.16 18.91 14.69
N LEU A 592 -2.13 19.15 15.54
CA LEU A 592 -0.74 19.26 15.10
C LEU A 592 0.05 18.08 15.62
N LEU A 593 0.92 17.54 14.76
CA LEU A 593 1.93 16.57 15.13
C LEU A 593 3.18 16.83 14.32
N PHE A 594 4.30 16.86 15.00
CA PHE A 594 5.63 16.92 14.39
C PHE A 594 6.36 15.59 14.62
N LYS A 595 7.05 15.10 13.59
CA LYS A 595 7.76 13.84 13.60
C LYS A 595 9.19 14.06 13.12
N PHE A 596 10.11 13.31 13.69
CA PHE A 596 11.46 13.20 13.20
C PHE A 596 11.92 11.75 13.36
N SER A 597 12.50 11.18 12.31
CA SER A 597 13.08 9.83 12.33
C SER A 597 14.45 9.86 11.68
N SER A 598 15.39 9.14 12.28
CA SER A 598 16.72 8.93 11.73
C SER A 598 17.18 7.51 12.00
N GLY A 599 17.90 6.91 11.06
CA GLY A 599 18.41 5.56 11.29
C GLY A 599 19.25 5.04 10.15
N LEU A 600 20.01 4.01 10.48
CA LEU A 600 20.73 3.20 9.50
C LEU A 600 19.86 2.04 9.06
N TYR A 601 19.91 1.74 7.78
CA TYR A 601 19.16 0.66 7.15
C TYR A 601 20.13 -0.19 6.33
N TYR A 602 19.84 -1.47 6.28
CA TYR A 602 20.66 -2.50 5.68
C TYR A 602 19.76 -3.42 4.87
N GLN A 603 20.15 -3.68 3.62
CA GLN A 603 19.44 -4.62 2.74
C GLN A 603 20.43 -5.66 2.24
N PRO A 604 20.35 -6.91 2.72
CA PRO A 604 21.16 -7.97 2.16
C PRO A 604 20.76 -8.21 0.71
N PRO A 605 21.71 -8.61 -0.15
CA PRO A 605 21.41 -8.91 -1.53
C PRO A 605 20.36 -10.01 -1.63
N PHE A 606 19.36 -9.81 -2.46
CA PHE A 606 18.46 -10.88 -2.83
C PHE A 606 19.02 -11.66 -4.03
N TYR A 607 18.47 -12.83 -4.32
CA TYR A 607 19.02 -13.78 -5.26
C TYR A 607 19.47 -13.16 -6.62
N ARG A 608 18.66 -12.28 -7.22
CA ARG A 608 18.95 -11.65 -8.52
C ARG A 608 20.13 -10.69 -8.50
N GLU A 609 20.43 -10.09 -7.37
CA GLU A 609 21.54 -9.13 -7.21
C GLU A 609 22.92 -9.80 -7.26
N PHE A 610 22.99 -11.10 -6.96
CA PHE A 610 24.23 -11.87 -7.11
C PHE A 610 24.56 -12.24 -8.55
N ARG A 611 23.63 -12.02 -9.48
CA ARG A 611 23.78 -12.46 -10.85
C ARG A 611 24.40 -11.40 -11.72
N THR A 612 25.57 -11.71 -12.31
CA THR A 612 26.22 -10.90 -13.34
C THR A 612 25.47 -10.92 -14.66
N PHE A 613 25.83 -10.06 -15.62
CA PHE A 613 25.17 -10.00 -16.93
C PHE A 613 25.31 -11.27 -17.74
N ASP A 614 26.39 -12.03 -17.56
CA ASP A 614 26.63 -13.33 -18.21
C ASP A 614 26.02 -14.53 -17.46
N GLY A 615 25.32 -14.30 -16.35
CA GLY A 615 24.58 -15.30 -15.59
C GLY A 615 25.40 -16.00 -14.51
N GLN A 616 26.64 -15.58 -14.24
CA GLN A 616 27.45 -16.13 -13.14
C GLN A 616 27.02 -15.57 -11.78
N LEU A 617 27.39 -16.27 -10.70
CA LEU A 617 27.15 -15.77 -9.33
C LEU A 617 28.36 -15.01 -8.80
N ALA A 618 28.14 -13.75 -8.44
CA ALA A 618 29.11 -12.91 -7.73
C ALA A 618 28.80 -12.95 -6.22
N LEU A 619 29.23 -13.97 -5.53
CA LEU A 619 28.98 -14.14 -4.08
C LEU A 619 29.63 -13.07 -3.20
N GLY A 620 30.50 -12.26 -3.74
CA GLY A 620 31.16 -11.13 -3.05
C GLY A 620 30.28 -9.89 -2.93
N VAL A 621 29.08 -9.87 -3.55
CA VAL A 621 28.16 -8.73 -3.44
C VAL A 621 27.76 -8.53 -1.99
N GLN A 622 27.98 -7.31 -1.49
CA GLN A 622 27.67 -6.89 -0.14
C GLN A 622 26.25 -6.33 -0.06
N ALA A 623 25.78 -6.18 1.16
CA ALA A 623 24.50 -5.52 1.41
C ALA A 623 24.57 -4.03 1.07
N GLN A 624 23.51 -3.52 0.49
CA GLN A 624 23.31 -2.10 0.29
C GLN A 624 22.91 -1.43 1.61
N LYS A 625 23.36 -0.21 1.85
CA LYS A 625 23.20 0.50 3.11
C LYS A 625 22.64 1.91 2.89
N SER A 626 21.86 2.40 3.85
CA SER A 626 21.29 3.73 3.77
C SER A 626 21.17 4.40 5.14
N LEU A 627 21.47 5.69 5.19
CA LEU A 627 21.10 6.58 6.29
C LEU A 627 19.86 7.36 5.92
N HIS A 628 18.80 7.27 6.74
CA HIS A 628 17.58 8.05 6.55
C HIS A 628 17.48 9.19 7.55
N LEU A 629 17.03 10.35 7.07
CA LEU A 629 16.58 11.49 7.85
C LEU A 629 15.20 11.88 7.34
N VAL A 630 14.19 11.80 8.19
CA VAL A 630 12.80 12.13 7.82
C VAL A 630 12.22 13.08 8.85
N ALA A 631 11.73 14.23 8.40
CA ALA A 631 11.04 15.21 9.23
C ALA A 631 9.63 15.43 8.67
N GLY A 632 8.61 15.26 9.50
CA GLY A 632 7.23 15.35 9.07
C GLY A 632 6.36 16.20 9.97
N SER A 633 5.27 16.71 9.43
CA SER A 633 4.22 17.38 10.19
C SER A 633 2.84 16.95 9.70
N GLU A 634 1.92 16.83 10.65
CA GLU A 634 0.50 16.62 10.37
C GLU A 634 -0.29 17.77 10.94
N PHE A 635 -1.25 18.23 10.17
CA PHE A 635 -2.11 19.34 10.54
C PHE A 635 -3.57 19.03 10.18
N LEU A 636 -4.44 19.06 11.19
CA LEU A 636 -5.89 18.97 11.01
C LEU A 636 -6.45 20.39 10.95
N PHE A 637 -7.24 20.69 9.90
CA PHE A 637 -7.88 21.99 9.72
C PHE A 637 -9.30 21.82 9.19
N GLN A 638 -10.15 22.78 9.52
CA GLN A 638 -11.52 22.82 9.01
C GLN A 638 -11.58 23.73 7.79
N MET A 639 -12.24 23.27 6.75
CA MET A 639 -12.48 24.02 5.52
C MET A 639 -13.91 23.78 5.04
N TRP A 640 -14.55 24.79 4.46
CA TRP A 640 -15.89 24.73 3.88
C TRP A 640 -17.01 24.28 4.83
N GLY A 641 -16.83 24.43 6.15
CA GLY A 641 -17.84 24.07 7.16
C GLY A 641 -18.11 22.56 7.29
N ARG A 642 -17.19 21.72 6.77
CA ARG A 642 -17.32 20.26 6.85
C ARG A 642 -17.26 19.78 8.29
N GLN A 643 -17.95 18.67 8.59
CA GLN A 643 -17.96 18.05 9.94
C GLN A 643 -16.62 17.40 10.25
N THR A 644 -16.05 16.66 9.28
CA THR A 644 -14.74 16.05 9.39
C THR A 644 -13.64 17.03 9.01
N PRO A 645 -12.58 17.16 9.82
CA PRO A 645 -11.45 18.03 9.49
C PRO A 645 -10.67 17.46 8.30
N PHE A 646 -10.15 18.36 7.48
CA PHE A 646 -9.11 18.02 6.50
C PHE A 646 -7.80 17.70 7.22
N LYS A 647 -7.05 16.77 6.68
CA LYS A 647 -5.70 16.44 7.18
C LYS A 647 -4.67 16.72 6.11
N LEU A 648 -3.70 17.57 6.45
CA LEU A 648 -2.48 17.80 5.68
C LEU A 648 -1.36 17.02 6.34
N ASN A 649 -0.69 16.17 5.59
CA ASN A 649 0.54 15.48 5.97
C ASN A 649 1.67 15.92 5.06
N THR A 650 2.78 16.39 5.64
CA THR A 650 3.96 16.87 4.91
C THR A 650 5.20 16.21 5.46
N GLU A 651 6.02 15.61 4.61
CA GLU A 651 7.26 14.95 5.01
C GLU A 651 8.42 15.37 4.10
N LEU A 652 9.46 15.91 4.70
CA LEU A 652 10.76 16.18 4.08
C LEU A 652 11.69 15.02 4.41
N TYR A 653 12.39 14.50 3.42
CA TYR A 653 13.28 13.36 3.61
C TYR A 653 14.61 13.54 2.89
N TYR A 654 15.65 12.91 3.47
CA TYR A 654 16.95 12.73 2.88
C TYR A 654 17.45 11.31 3.15
N LYS A 655 17.95 10.64 2.11
CA LYS A 655 18.62 9.34 2.20
C LYS A 655 20.02 9.47 1.62
N TYR A 656 21.02 8.98 2.32
CA TYR A 656 22.36 8.75 1.80
C TYR A 656 22.57 7.24 1.67
N LEU A 657 23.04 6.82 0.50
CA LEU A 657 23.14 5.41 0.10
C LEU A 657 24.60 5.09 -0.19
N TRP A 658 25.08 3.95 0.27
CA TRP A 658 26.42 3.45 -0.04
C TRP A 658 26.42 1.95 -0.21
N ASP A 659 27.50 1.40 -0.77
CA ASP A 659 27.59 0.00 -1.22
C ASP A 659 26.42 -0.37 -2.15
N ILE A 660 25.98 0.58 -2.98
CA ILE A 660 24.90 0.36 -3.93
C ILE A 660 25.37 -0.63 -4.99
N ASN A 661 24.51 -1.61 -5.30
CA ASN A 661 24.63 -2.45 -6.48
C ASN A 661 23.87 -1.80 -7.64
N PRO A 662 24.54 -1.12 -8.59
CA PRO A 662 23.87 -0.46 -9.70
C PRO A 662 23.08 -1.45 -10.54
N TYR A 663 22.04 -0.96 -11.19
CA TYR A 663 21.24 -1.74 -12.11
C TYR A 663 20.78 -0.94 -13.32
N GLU A 664 20.47 -1.64 -14.38
CA GLU A 664 19.89 -1.11 -15.61
C GLU A 664 18.53 -1.70 -15.89
N ILE A 665 17.71 -0.97 -16.63
CA ILE A 665 16.43 -1.46 -17.14
C ILE A 665 16.55 -1.64 -18.66
N GLU A 666 16.79 -2.88 -19.08
CA GLU A 666 16.78 -3.27 -20.48
C GLU A 666 15.35 -3.64 -20.90
N ASN A 667 14.71 -2.79 -21.68
CA ASN A 667 13.28 -2.87 -22.02
C ASN A 667 12.42 -2.89 -20.72
N VAL A 668 12.05 -4.07 -20.21
CA VAL A 668 11.28 -4.26 -18.95
C VAL A 668 12.07 -5.05 -17.89
N ARG A 669 13.23 -5.54 -18.23
CA ARG A 669 14.07 -6.40 -17.38
C ARG A 669 15.04 -5.58 -16.56
N THR A 670 15.06 -5.78 -15.24
CA THR A 670 16.10 -5.22 -14.37
C THR A 670 17.32 -6.14 -14.35
N ARG A 671 18.50 -5.59 -14.65
CA ARG A 671 19.79 -6.29 -14.65
C ARG A 671 20.75 -5.58 -13.71
N TYR A 672 21.30 -6.32 -12.75
CA TYR A 672 22.24 -5.79 -11.76
C TYR A 672 23.67 -5.97 -12.22
N TYR A 673 24.53 -5.00 -11.86
CA TYR A 673 25.98 -5.11 -12.13
C TYR A 673 26.67 -6.17 -11.25
N ALA A 674 25.99 -6.64 -10.21
CA ALA A 674 26.53 -7.56 -9.21
C ALA A 674 27.85 -7.06 -8.59
N ASN A 675 27.91 -5.75 -8.35
CA ASN A 675 29.06 -5.06 -7.80
C ASN A 675 28.61 -3.86 -6.96
N ASN A 676 29.19 -3.69 -5.76
CA ASN A 676 28.84 -2.61 -4.82
C ASN A 676 29.71 -1.37 -5.03
N ASN A 677 29.81 -0.89 -6.24
CA ASN A 677 30.71 0.20 -6.63
C ASN A 677 30.02 1.56 -6.79
N ALA A 678 28.86 1.78 -6.13
CA ALA A 678 28.22 3.07 -6.22
C ALA A 678 27.84 3.64 -4.85
N VAL A 679 27.81 4.97 -4.81
CA VAL A 679 27.24 5.77 -3.73
C VAL A 679 26.11 6.63 -4.28
N GLY A 680 25.16 7.02 -3.44
CA GLY A 680 24.03 7.80 -3.95
C GLY A 680 23.28 8.56 -2.88
N TYR A 681 22.29 9.31 -3.33
CA TYR A 681 21.38 10.02 -2.44
C TYR A 681 19.98 10.09 -3.04
N ALA A 682 19.00 10.27 -2.15
CA ALA A 682 17.64 10.64 -2.52
C ALA A 682 17.13 11.68 -1.52
N TYR A 683 16.56 12.78 -2.00
CA TYR A 683 15.88 13.75 -1.16
C TYR A 683 14.61 14.25 -1.83
N GLY A 684 13.69 14.71 -1.01
CA GLY A 684 12.44 15.20 -1.54
C GLY A 684 11.42 15.61 -0.48
N LEU A 685 10.23 15.94 -0.97
CA LEU A 685 9.12 16.43 -0.19
C LEU A 685 7.84 15.72 -0.63
N ASP A 686 7.14 15.09 0.32
CA ASP A 686 5.82 14.52 0.11
C ASP A 686 4.77 15.38 0.79
N ILE A 687 3.70 15.71 0.09
CA ILE A 687 2.55 16.45 0.60
C ILE A 687 1.29 15.64 0.28
N ASN A 688 0.53 15.29 1.32
CA ASN A 688 -0.74 14.58 1.19
C ASN A 688 -1.85 15.39 1.88
N VAL A 689 -2.95 15.59 1.18
CA VAL A 689 -4.16 16.23 1.73
C VAL A 689 -5.33 15.28 1.54
N HIS A 690 -6.05 15.00 2.60
CA HIS A 690 -7.30 14.27 2.49
C HIS A 690 -8.39 14.92 3.34
N GLY A 691 -9.63 14.72 2.94
CA GLY A 691 -10.79 15.28 3.61
C GLY A 691 -12.04 15.23 2.74
N GLU A 692 -13.12 15.77 3.27
CA GLU A 692 -14.41 15.87 2.56
C GLU A 692 -14.43 17.08 1.59
N PHE A 693 -13.79 16.94 0.44
CA PHE A 693 -13.88 17.93 -0.63
C PHE A 693 -15.31 18.03 -1.18
N VAL A 694 -15.99 16.90 -1.24
CA VAL A 694 -17.44 16.78 -1.43
C VAL A 694 -18.04 16.33 -0.09
N GLU A 695 -19.20 16.85 0.29
CA GLU A 695 -19.85 16.58 1.59
C GLU A 695 -20.18 15.10 1.76
N GLY A 696 -19.73 14.52 2.90
CA GLY A 696 -19.92 13.12 3.22
C GLY A 696 -18.96 12.16 2.52
N ILE A 697 -18.02 12.64 1.66
CA ILE A 697 -17.15 11.81 0.88
C ILE A 697 -15.70 12.27 0.97
N GLN A 698 -14.84 11.35 1.37
CA GLN A 698 -13.40 11.61 1.47
C GLN A 698 -12.71 11.51 0.12
N SER A 699 -11.89 12.49 -0.18
CA SER A 699 -10.99 12.54 -1.34
C SER A 699 -9.56 12.75 -0.92
N PHE A 700 -8.63 12.33 -1.77
CA PHE A 700 -7.20 12.32 -1.50
C PHE A 700 -6.45 13.04 -2.60
N PHE A 701 -5.46 13.83 -2.21
CA PHE A 701 -4.52 14.48 -3.12
C PHE A 701 -3.11 14.27 -2.58
N LYS A 702 -2.19 13.89 -3.46
CA LYS A 702 -0.77 13.81 -3.13
C LYS A 702 0.07 14.57 -4.13
N LEU A 703 1.17 15.12 -3.64
CA LEU A 703 2.24 15.73 -4.44
C LEU A 703 3.57 15.22 -3.88
N GLY A 704 4.39 14.66 -4.74
CA GLY A 704 5.73 14.20 -4.41
C GLY A 704 6.79 14.92 -5.26
N LEU A 705 7.80 15.45 -4.61
CA LEU A 705 9.00 15.98 -5.24
C LEU A 705 10.19 15.10 -4.87
N LEU A 706 10.98 14.66 -5.84
CA LEU A 706 12.09 13.73 -5.63
C LEU A 706 13.27 14.09 -6.53
N SER A 707 14.47 14.01 -5.97
CA SER A 707 15.72 13.89 -6.74
C SER A 707 16.52 12.73 -6.18
N THR A 708 16.89 11.77 -7.04
CA THR A 708 17.72 10.64 -6.66
C THR A 708 18.80 10.39 -7.69
N LYS A 709 20.05 10.37 -7.24
CA LYS A 709 21.24 10.18 -8.10
C LYS A 709 22.19 9.20 -7.45
N GLU A 710 23.02 8.59 -8.28
CA GLU A 710 24.12 7.73 -7.85
C GLU A 710 25.37 8.01 -8.67
N ASP A 711 26.52 7.80 -8.04
CA ASP A 711 27.86 7.91 -8.63
C ASP A 711 28.47 6.51 -8.65
N ILE A 712 28.73 5.99 -9.83
CA ILE A 712 29.33 4.67 -10.03
C ILE A 712 30.84 4.85 -10.01
N ILE A 713 31.47 4.39 -8.92
CA ILE A 713 32.89 4.59 -8.69
C ILE A 713 33.73 3.90 -9.77
N GLY A 714 34.58 4.69 -10.45
CA GLY A 714 35.44 4.20 -11.52
C GLY A 714 34.78 4.16 -12.89
N ASP A 715 33.58 4.70 -13.03
CA ASP A 715 32.96 4.85 -14.34
C ASP A 715 33.66 5.94 -15.15
N GLN A 716 33.96 5.63 -16.40
CA GLN A 716 34.52 6.56 -17.37
C GLN A 716 34.14 6.12 -18.80
N TYR A 717 34.08 7.10 -19.68
CA TYR A 717 33.95 6.85 -21.11
C TYR A 717 34.69 7.88 -21.92
N THR A 718 35.03 7.55 -23.18
CA THR A 718 35.80 8.42 -24.07
C THR A 718 34.85 9.01 -25.12
N ASN A 719 34.85 10.34 -25.20
CA ASN A 719 34.30 11.05 -26.34
C ASN A 719 35.36 11.22 -27.40
N TYR A 720 35.00 10.91 -28.66
CA TYR A 720 35.86 11.06 -29.83
C TYR A 720 35.45 12.29 -30.61
N TYR A 721 36.43 12.99 -31.20
CA TYR A 721 36.23 14.22 -31.94
C TYR A 721 36.90 14.13 -33.31
N ASN A 722 36.25 14.70 -34.34
CA ASN A 722 36.76 14.80 -35.69
C ASN A 722 37.68 16.04 -35.87
N ALA A 723 38.20 16.23 -37.04
CA ALA A 723 39.08 17.34 -37.36
C ALA A 723 38.39 18.72 -37.24
N ALA A 724 37.08 18.79 -37.34
CA ALA A 724 36.29 20.00 -37.13
C ALA A 724 36.02 20.30 -35.63
N GLY A 725 36.45 19.43 -34.72
CA GLY A 725 36.18 19.52 -33.26
C GLY A 725 34.78 19.11 -32.90
N GLU A 726 34.07 18.45 -33.77
CA GLU A 726 32.71 17.93 -33.48
C GLU A 726 32.82 16.57 -32.81
N ARG A 727 31.99 16.34 -31.80
CA ARG A 727 31.87 15.03 -31.14
C ARG A 727 31.35 13.99 -32.12
N ILE A 728 32.13 12.93 -32.33
CA ILE A 728 31.75 11.83 -33.17
C ILE A 728 30.71 11.00 -32.43
N ILE A 729 29.54 10.82 -33.07
CA ILE A 729 28.51 9.88 -32.64
C ILE A 729 28.46 8.86 -33.78
N PHE A 730 29.01 7.66 -33.50
CA PHE A 730 29.08 6.60 -34.50
C PHE A 730 27.70 6.29 -35.06
N GLY A 731 27.62 6.19 -36.42
CA GLY A 731 26.35 6.02 -37.12
C GLY A 731 25.55 7.31 -37.39
N TYR A 732 25.93 8.46 -36.76
CA TYR A 732 25.23 9.75 -36.95
C TYR A 732 26.12 10.82 -37.55
N SER A 733 27.39 10.94 -37.09
CA SER A 733 28.28 11.95 -37.61
C SER A 733 28.70 11.65 -39.04
N GLN A 734 28.75 12.68 -39.90
CA GLN A 734 29.17 12.53 -41.27
C GLN A 734 30.67 12.20 -41.39
N ASP A 735 31.49 12.93 -40.62
CA ASP A 735 32.91 12.66 -40.46
C ASP A 735 33.14 11.88 -39.18
N GLN A 736 33.58 10.62 -39.30
CA GLN A 736 33.81 9.70 -38.20
C GLN A 736 35.32 9.43 -38.00
N GLU A 737 36.19 10.20 -38.66
CA GLU A 737 37.62 10.10 -38.45
C GLU A 737 38.00 10.69 -37.09
N VAL A 738 38.58 9.85 -36.26
CA VAL A 738 38.98 10.25 -34.88
C VAL A 738 40.29 10.99 -34.92
N VAL A 739 40.30 12.27 -34.62
CA VAL A 739 41.48 13.11 -34.51
C VAL A 739 41.84 13.40 -33.04
N ASP A 740 40.85 13.48 -32.17
CA ASP A 740 41.07 13.75 -30.74
C ASP A 740 40.10 12.94 -29.88
N SER A 741 40.47 12.75 -28.60
CA SER A 741 39.68 12.02 -27.67
C SER A 741 39.75 12.59 -26.26
N VAL A 742 38.62 12.66 -25.57
CA VAL A 742 38.53 13.17 -24.19
C VAL A 742 37.87 12.13 -23.29
N VAL A 743 38.54 11.75 -22.21
CA VAL A 743 37.99 10.89 -21.18
C VAL A 743 37.03 11.70 -20.30
N VAL A 744 35.84 11.24 -20.13
CA VAL A 744 34.77 11.84 -19.29
C VAL A 744 34.50 10.97 -18.09
N ILE A 745 34.52 11.58 -16.90
CA ILE A 745 34.08 10.97 -15.64
C ILE A 745 32.74 11.60 -15.30
N PRO A 746 31.62 10.84 -15.39
CA PRO A 746 30.26 11.44 -15.32
C PRO A 746 29.85 11.90 -13.91
N GLY A 747 30.37 11.28 -12.85
CA GLY A 747 29.96 11.54 -11.48
C GLY A 747 28.49 11.16 -11.21
N PHE A 748 27.75 12.00 -10.49
CA PHE A 748 26.36 11.70 -10.10
C PHE A 748 25.41 11.72 -11.29
N ILE A 749 24.89 10.54 -11.65
CA ILE A 749 23.87 10.33 -12.69
C ILE A 749 22.50 10.02 -12.07
N PRO A 750 21.38 10.28 -12.78
CA PRO A 750 20.05 9.92 -12.27
C PRO A 750 19.91 8.41 -12.08
N ARG A 751 19.36 7.98 -10.92
CA ARG A 751 18.95 6.59 -10.73
C ARG A 751 17.74 6.26 -11.61
N PRO A 752 17.50 4.98 -12.00
CA PRO A 752 16.37 4.61 -12.86
C PRO A 752 14.99 5.03 -12.32
N THR A 753 14.88 5.24 -11.02
CA THR A 753 13.67 5.70 -10.32
C THR A 753 13.57 7.21 -10.15
N ASP A 754 14.51 8.01 -10.73
CA ASP A 754 14.54 9.46 -10.60
C ASP A 754 13.36 10.12 -11.32
N GLN A 755 12.33 10.47 -10.56
CA GLN A 755 11.09 11.11 -11.03
C GLN A 755 10.81 12.35 -10.19
N TRP A 756 11.19 13.52 -10.71
CA TRP A 756 11.24 14.76 -9.95
C TRP A 756 9.88 15.28 -9.47
N LEU A 757 8.78 14.93 -10.15
CA LEU A 757 7.42 15.32 -9.79
C LEU A 757 6.46 14.16 -9.97
N THR A 758 5.69 13.88 -8.94
CA THR A 758 4.55 12.96 -8.98
C THR A 758 3.32 13.63 -8.39
N PHE A 759 2.17 13.38 -8.98
CA PHE A 759 0.89 13.85 -8.50
C PHE A 759 -0.13 12.71 -8.56
N GLY A 760 -0.94 12.59 -7.52
CA GLY A 760 -2.05 11.65 -7.43
C GLY A 760 -3.28 12.33 -6.87
N ALA A 761 -4.44 11.98 -7.40
CA ALA A 761 -5.72 12.39 -6.86
C ALA A 761 -6.71 11.24 -6.93
N LEU A 762 -7.47 11.07 -5.86
CA LEU A 762 -8.59 10.16 -5.78
C LEU A 762 -9.80 10.94 -5.29
N VAL A 763 -10.71 11.22 -6.19
CA VAL A 763 -11.94 11.97 -5.91
C VAL A 763 -13.11 11.03 -6.00
N GLN A 764 -13.98 11.07 -5.01
CA GLN A 764 -15.22 10.31 -4.97
C GLN A 764 -16.39 11.29 -4.80
N ASP A 765 -17.53 10.97 -5.38
CA ASP A 765 -18.74 11.78 -5.28
C ASP A 765 -19.98 10.89 -5.33
N GLN A 766 -21.08 11.36 -4.72
CA GLN A 766 -22.42 10.84 -4.91
C GLN A 766 -23.19 11.85 -5.74
N MET A 767 -23.94 11.39 -6.72
CA MET A 767 -24.68 12.27 -7.59
C MET A 767 -25.77 13.01 -6.78
N PRO A 768 -25.78 14.34 -6.72
CA PRO A 768 -26.77 15.09 -5.95
C PRO A 768 -28.20 14.72 -6.36
N GLY A 769 -29.02 14.31 -5.39
CA GLY A 769 -30.39 13.84 -5.61
C GLY A 769 -30.52 12.39 -6.09
N TYR A 770 -29.40 11.66 -6.29
CA TYR A 770 -29.34 10.26 -6.67
C TYR A 770 -28.24 9.54 -5.89
N GLU A 771 -28.39 9.42 -4.59
CA GLU A 771 -27.38 8.85 -3.68
C GLU A 771 -27.00 7.38 -4.01
N ALA A 772 -27.87 6.68 -4.73
CA ALA A 772 -27.57 5.34 -5.27
C ALA A 772 -26.46 5.36 -6.32
N PHE A 773 -26.19 6.52 -6.94
CA PHE A 773 -25.22 6.65 -8.01
C PHE A 773 -23.92 7.29 -7.47
N LYS A 774 -22.84 6.53 -7.52
CA LYS A 774 -21.51 6.94 -7.02
C LYS A 774 -20.56 7.09 -8.18
N VAL A 775 -19.79 8.16 -8.15
CA VAL A 775 -18.75 8.49 -9.14
C VAL A 775 -17.40 8.48 -8.45
N GLN A 776 -16.41 7.94 -9.10
CA GLN A 776 -15.05 7.91 -8.63
C GLN A 776 -14.09 8.26 -9.76
N MET A 777 -13.12 9.13 -9.48
CA MET A 777 -12.08 9.51 -10.41
C MET A 777 -10.71 9.35 -9.76
N GLY A 778 -9.84 8.58 -10.41
CA GLY A 778 -8.42 8.48 -10.08
C GLY A 778 -7.59 9.22 -11.12
N LEU A 779 -6.69 10.12 -10.70
CA LEU A 779 -5.75 10.82 -11.56
C LEU A 779 -4.33 10.54 -11.09
N GLN A 780 -3.45 10.22 -12.01
CA GLN A 780 -2.05 9.97 -11.74
C GLN A 780 -1.17 10.65 -12.79
N TYR A 781 -0.18 11.39 -12.31
CA TYR A 781 0.86 12.02 -13.12
C TYR A 781 2.24 11.66 -12.56
N GLY A 782 3.17 11.36 -13.46
CA GLY A 782 4.58 11.17 -13.14
C GLY A 782 5.46 11.84 -14.19
N SER A 783 6.44 12.63 -13.75
CA SER A 783 7.41 13.24 -14.63
C SER A 783 8.32 12.20 -15.29
N ARG A 784 9.15 12.64 -16.21
CA ARG A 784 9.97 11.83 -17.11
C ARG A 784 10.97 10.97 -16.35
N LEU A 785 10.90 9.63 -16.49
CA LEU A 785 11.91 8.68 -15.98
C LEU A 785 13.15 8.64 -16.88
N PRO A 786 14.35 8.40 -16.32
CA PRO A 786 15.58 8.21 -17.10
C PRO A 786 15.57 6.86 -17.82
N TYR A 787 16.23 6.80 -18.98
CA TYR A 787 16.57 5.58 -19.70
C TYR A 787 17.83 5.80 -20.52
N GLY A 788 18.46 4.74 -20.99
CA GLY A 788 19.69 4.82 -21.79
C GLY A 788 19.74 3.79 -22.92
N PRO A 789 20.72 3.88 -23.80
CA PRO A 789 20.97 2.88 -24.84
C PRO A 789 21.41 1.54 -24.24
N PRO A 790 21.31 0.42 -25.01
CA PRO A 790 21.52 -0.94 -24.50
C PRO A 790 22.99 -1.38 -24.49
N ASP A 791 23.92 -0.47 -24.32
CA ASP A 791 25.35 -0.75 -24.33
C ASP A 791 25.92 -1.10 -22.96
N PHE A 792 25.07 -1.33 -21.96
CA PHE A 792 25.38 -1.60 -20.55
C PHE A 792 26.23 -0.51 -19.87
N VAL A 793 26.17 0.70 -20.40
CA VAL A 793 26.91 1.88 -19.93
C VAL A 793 25.92 3.02 -19.66
N ARG A 794 24.97 2.79 -18.73
CA ARG A 794 23.93 3.75 -18.36
C ARG A 794 24.48 5.16 -18.06
N TYR A 795 25.69 5.24 -17.55
CA TYR A 795 26.34 6.50 -17.20
C TYR A 795 26.79 7.32 -18.41
N LYS A 796 26.84 6.76 -19.61
CA LYS A 796 27.32 7.46 -20.80
C LYS A 796 26.29 8.41 -21.37
N ASP A 797 25.07 7.95 -21.58
CA ASP A 797 23.99 8.70 -22.20
C ASP A 797 22.66 8.48 -21.49
N THR A 798 22.30 9.40 -20.56
CA THR A 798 21.00 9.36 -19.88
C THR A 798 19.98 10.22 -20.62
N LEU A 799 18.97 9.57 -21.16
CA LEU A 799 17.81 10.20 -21.81
C LEU A 799 16.61 10.22 -20.86
N ARG A 800 15.56 10.96 -21.21
CA ARG A 800 14.31 11.02 -20.45
C ARG A 800 13.11 10.58 -21.28
N MET A 801 12.29 9.64 -20.72
CA MET A 801 11.03 9.19 -21.35
C MET A 801 10.00 10.32 -21.38
N ARG A 802 8.84 10.07 -22.01
CA ARG A 802 7.67 10.95 -21.87
C ARG A 802 7.11 10.84 -20.47
N SER A 803 6.45 11.92 -20.00
CA SER A 803 5.72 11.92 -18.74
C SER A 803 4.58 10.91 -18.76
N TYR A 804 4.32 10.27 -17.65
CA TYR A 804 3.17 9.40 -17.43
C TYR A 804 1.94 10.23 -17.02
N PHE A 805 0.81 9.98 -17.66
CA PHE A 805 -0.45 10.63 -17.28
C PHE A 805 -1.62 9.68 -17.49
N ARG A 806 -2.44 9.48 -16.47
CA ARG A 806 -3.59 8.59 -16.53
C ARG A 806 -4.74 9.13 -15.71
N VAL A 807 -5.94 9.03 -16.26
CA VAL A 807 -7.21 9.30 -15.57
C VAL A 807 -8.10 8.08 -15.71
N ASP A 808 -8.57 7.56 -14.57
CA ASP A 808 -9.52 6.45 -14.49
C ASP A 808 -10.83 6.97 -13.91
N LEU A 809 -11.97 6.52 -14.45
CA LEU A 809 -13.30 6.88 -14.02
C LEU A 809 -14.09 5.63 -13.66
N GLY A 810 -14.76 5.64 -12.51
CA GLY A 810 -15.66 4.60 -12.06
C GLY A 810 -17.06 5.17 -11.82
N LEU A 811 -18.06 4.52 -12.36
CA LEU A 811 -19.47 4.83 -12.18
C LEU A 811 -20.14 3.62 -11.55
N SER A 812 -20.73 3.75 -10.37
CA SER A 812 -21.35 2.63 -9.64
C SER A 812 -22.78 2.96 -9.26
N TYR A 813 -23.67 1.99 -9.41
CA TYR A 813 -25.07 2.09 -9.02
C TYR A 813 -25.38 1.05 -7.96
N ASP A 814 -25.95 1.49 -6.83
CA ASP A 814 -26.38 0.62 -5.74
C ASP A 814 -27.82 0.15 -5.95
N LEU A 815 -27.97 -1.14 -6.28
CA LEU A 815 -29.26 -1.76 -6.55
C LEU A 815 -30.16 -1.86 -5.30
N LEU A 816 -29.58 -1.76 -4.12
CA LEU A 816 -30.32 -1.93 -2.84
C LEU A 816 -30.64 -0.60 -2.16
N HIS A 817 -30.17 0.53 -2.68
CA HIS A 817 -30.36 1.83 -2.07
C HIS A 817 -31.83 2.14 -1.71
N HIS A 818 -32.78 1.82 -2.59
CA HIS A 818 -34.22 2.04 -2.35
C HIS A 818 -34.90 0.94 -1.52
N GLN A 819 -34.22 -0.14 -1.16
CA GLN A 819 -34.79 -1.26 -0.39
C GLN A 819 -34.58 -1.12 1.11
N ALA A 820 -33.72 -0.18 1.56
CA ALA A 820 -33.50 0.07 2.98
C ALA A 820 -34.75 0.51 3.75
N GLU A 821 -35.78 0.99 3.05
CA GLU A 821 -37.08 1.41 3.64
C GLU A 821 -38.16 0.30 3.66
N LYS A 822 -37.90 -0.88 3.07
CA LYS A 822 -38.91 -1.95 2.98
C LYS A 822 -38.72 -3.01 4.05
N LYS A 823 -39.87 -3.39 4.67
CA LYS A 823 -39.97 -4.40 5.74
C LYS A 823 -39.35 -5.74 5.34
N PRO A 824 -38.74 -6.47 6.30
CA PRO A 824 -38.10 -7.75 6.03
C PRO A 824 -39.12 -8.80 5.53
N GLY A 825 -38.88 -9.36 4.38
CA GLY A 825 -39.62 -10.45 3.76
C GLY A 825 -38.64 -11.53 3.27
N LYS A 826 -39.15 -12.76 3.07
CA LYS A 826 -38.37 -13.98 2.81
C LYS A 826 -37.74 -14.11 1.40
N LYS A 827 -37.39 -13.05 0.69
CA LYS A 827 -36.78 -13.15 -0.63
C LYS A 827 -35.23 -13.09 -0.56
N ALA A 828 -34.55 -13.86 -1.38
CA ALA A 828 -33.10 -13.98 -1.44
C ALA A 828 -32.34 -12.61 -1.54
N TRP A 829 -32.95 -11.59 -2.13
CA TRP A 829 -32.42 -10.23 -2.21
C TRP A 829 -32.39 -9.48 -0.87
N GLN A 830 -33.07 -9.97 0.15
CA GLN A 830 -33.17 -9.32 1.47
C GLN A 830 -32.09 -9.79 2.44
N THR A 831 -31.28 -10.77 2.03
CA THR A 831 -30.09 -11.22 2.76
C THR A 831 -28.84 -10.50 2.29
N LEU A 832 -28.91 -9.70 1.19
CA LEU A 832 -27.79 -8.96 0.66
C LEU A 832 -27.65 -7.63 1.41
N ASP A 833 -26.45 -7.36 1.90
CA ASP A 833 -26.07 -6.07 2.49
C ASP A 833 -25.72 -5.04 1.41
N GLN A 834 -25.20 -5.49 0.26
CA GLN A 834 -24.82 -4.63 -0.85
C GLN A 834 -24.92 -5.35 -2.20
N ALA A 835 -25.39 -4.65 -3.22
CA ALA A 835 -25.34 -5.10 -4.60
C ALA A 835 -25.04 -3.91 -5.52
N LEU A 836 -23.87 -3.93 -6.17
CA LEU A 836 -23.41 -2.82 -7.02
C LEU A 836 -23.20 -3.29 -8.45
N ILE A 837 -23.64 -2.49 -9.41
CA ILE A 837 -23.19 -2.56 -10.80
C ILE A 837 -22.25 -1.37 -11.02
N SER A 838 -21.06 -1.62 -11.55
CA SER A 838 -20.07 -0.59 -11.79
C SER A 838 -19.55 -0.65 -13.22
N LEU A 839 -19.45 0.50 -13.87
CA LEU A 839 -18.72 0.71 -15.12
C LEU A 839 -17.43 1.44 -14.81
N GLU A 840 -16.32 0.81 -15.07
CA GLU A 840 -14.99 1.39 -14.89
C GLU A 840 -14.39 1.69 -16.27
N ILE A 841 -13.88 2.90 -16.44
CA ILE A 841 -13.22 3.36 -17.67
C ILE A 841 -11.78 3.71 -17.28
N PHE A 842 -10.85 2.88 -17.72
CA PHE A 842 -9.44 3.10 -17.48
C PHE A 842 -8.82 3.91 -18.61
N ASN A 843 -7.89 4.80 -18.27
CA ASN A 843 -7.22 5.69 -19.19
C ASN A 843 -8.23 6.45 -20.08
N VAL A 844 -9.18 7.13 -19.47
CA VAL A 844 -10.31 7.83 -20.14
C VAL A 844 -9.82 8.75 -21.28
N LEU A 845 -8.68 9.40 -21.09
CA LEU A 845 -8.10 10.34 -22.05
C LEU A 845 -7.39 9.65 -23.22
N GLY A 846 -7.17 8.31 -23.14
CA GLY A 846 -6.50 7.56 -24.18
C GLY A 846 -5.02 7.95 -24.35
N VAL A 847 -4.34 8.38 -23.29
CA VAL A 847 -2.92 8.75 -23.35
C VAL A 847 -2.06 7.54 -23.60
N ASN A 848 -1.18 7.58 -24.61
CA ASN A 848 -0.21 6.55 -24.90
C ASN A 848 0.99 6.68 -23.94
N ASN A 849 0.84 6.10 -22.74
CA ASN A 849 1.90 6.05 -21.74
C ASN A 849 2.98 5.06 -22.17
N VAL A 850 4.25 5.46 -22.03
CA VAL A 850 5.40 4.62 -22.40
C VAL A 850 5.81 3.79 -21.20
N LEU A 851 5.82 2.46 -21.37
CA LEU A 851 6.33 1.52 -20.37
C LEU A 851 7.85 1.44 -20.41
N SER A 852 8.39 1.24 -21.64
CA SER A 852 9.81 1.01 -21.89
C SER A 852 10.18 1.43 -23.30
N LYS A 853 11.46 1.37 -23.61
CA LYS A 853 12.01 1.61 -24.95
C LYS A 853 12.71 0.37 -25.44
N GLN A 854 12.37 -0.07 -26.64
CA GLN A 854 13.09 -1.08 -27.36
C GLN A 854 14.08 -0.41 -28.32
N TRP A 855 15.31 -0.85 -28.31
CA TRP A 855 16.33 -0.34 -29.21
C TRP A 855 16.47 -1.25 -30.43
N ILE A 856 16.55 -0.64 -31.59
CA ILE A 856 16.82 -1.28 -32.86
C ILE A 856 17.92 -0.53 -33.61
N GLN A 857 18.63 -1.21 -34.48
CA GLN A 857 19.78 -0.66 -35.19
C GLN A 857 19.55 -0.76 -36.68
N ASP A 858 19.94 0.26 -37.45
CA ASP A 858 19.94 0.23 -38.89
C ASP A 858 21.26 -0.34 -39.46
N VAL A 859 21.35 -0.41 -40.78
CA VAL A 859 22.52 -0.93 -41.51
C VAL A 859 23.78 -0.06 -41.32
N GLN A 860 23.63 1.19 -40.89
CA GLN A 860 24.74 2.13 -40.64
C GLN A 860 25.20 2.07 -39.19
N GLY A 861 24.58 1.23 -38.35
CA GLY A 861 24.86 1.16 -36.93
C GLY A 861 24.14 2.21 -36.06
N LYS A 862 23.20 2.96 -36.65
CA LYS A 862 22.40 3.97 -35.94
C LYS A 862 21.32 3.33 -35.09
N PHE A 863 21.25 3.68 -33.83
CA PHE A 863 20.26 3.18 -32.89
C PHE A 863 18.99 4.03 -32.89
N TYR A 864 17.84 3.36 -32.89
CA TYR A 864 16.53 3.98 -32.76
C TYR A 864 15.82 3.42 -31.52
N SER A 865 15.24 4.30 -30.70
CA SER A 865 14.47 3.90 -29.53
C SER A 865 12.97 3.87 -29.83
N VAL A 866 12.42 2.69 -29.97
CA VAL A 866 11.00 2.47 -30.26
C VAL A 866 10.22 2.32 -28.94
N PRO A 867 9.15 3.11 -28.71
CA PRO A 867 8.40 3.04 -27.46
C PRO A 867 7.50 1.80 -27.42
N ASN A 868 7.52 1.10 -26.28
CA ASN A 868 6.49 0.15 -25.89
C ASN A 868 5.46 0.88 -25.03
N TYR A 869 4.22 0.86 -25.47
CA TYR A 869 3.14 1.57 -24.79
C TYR A 869 2.38 0.66 -23.82
N LEU A 870 1.87 1.27 -22.77
CA LEU A 870 0.89 0.72 -21.85
C LEU A 870 -0.51 0.69 -22.48
N THR A 871 -1.50 0.26 -21.69
CA THR A 871 -2.87 0.05 -22.19
C THR A 871 -3.53 1.35 -22.63
N GLN A 872 -4.29 1.25 -23.70
CA GLN A 872 -5.18 2.31 -24.16
C GLN A 872 -6.45 2.40 -23.29
N ARG A 873 -7.46 3.11 -23.77
CA ARG A 873 -8.75 3.20 -23.08
C ARG A 873 -9.41 1.82 -22.99
N LEU A 874 -9.81 1.45 -21.77
CA LEU A 874 -10.44 0.17 -21.48
C LEU A 874 -11.73 0.37 -20.70
N PHE A 875 -12.76 -0.41 -21.02
CA PHE A 875 -14.03 -0.45 -20.30
C PHE A 875 -14.12 -1.76 -19.52
N ASN A 876 -14.49 -1.69 -18.24
CA ASN A 876 -14.71 -2.85 -17.40
C ASN A 876 -16.10 -2.77 -16.75
N LEU A 877 -16.93 -3.76 -17.02
CA LEU A 877 -18.21 -3.91 -16.34
C LEU A 877 -18.03 -4.87 -15.16
N LYS A 878 -18.46 -4.44 -13.98
CA LYS A 878 -18.30 -5.18 -12.73
C LYS A 878 -19.64 -5.26 -11.99
N PHE A 879 -19.93 -6.45 -11.51
CA PHE A 879 -21.03 -6.72 -10.58
C PHE A 879 -20.43 -7.21 -9.26
N SER A 880 -20.84 -6.63 -8.13
CA SER A 880 -20.38 -7.04 -6.82
C SER A 880 -21.55 -7.15 -5.84
N MET A 881 -21.53 -8.18 -5.02
CA MET A 881 -22.51 -8.44 -3.97
C MET A 881 -21.82 -8.76 -2.65
N ALA A 882 -22.46 -8.39 -1.55
CA ALA A 882 -22.04 -8.73 -0.20
C ALA A 882 -23.25 -9.13 0.64
N PHE A 883 -23.01 -10.11 1.57
CA PHE A 883 -24.01 -10.70 2.44
C PHE A 883 -23.62 -10.46 3.89
#